data_fb5c3baac81cdd1c2ed6debd940722e1
#
_entry.id   fb5c3baac81cdd1c2ed6debd940722e1
#
_cell.length_a   1.000
_cell.length_b   1.000
_cell.length_c   1.000
_cell.angle_alpha   90.00
_cell.angle_beta   90.00
_cell.angle_gamma   90.00
#
_symmetry.space_group_name_H-M   'P 1'
#
loop_
_entity.id
_entity.type
_entity.pdbx_description
1 polymer ?
#
loop_
_entity_poly.entity_id
_entity_poly.type
_entity_poly.pdbx_seq_one_letter_code
_entity_poly.pdbx_strand_id
1 'polypeptide(L)'
;MTRNIILSNGELTVGLNGFGLVQELFYPDISAGNHVGNRSIHHKIGVYCEGAIHWLDDGTWQIRQDYLPGQLISKTTATSSWLSLRLDIQDYVDSEINVLVRNIHVVNLSKRQRLVKLFMHQTFNVNDNSASLDTAQYLPAGGLKGVSQQLIAHYHSDKTFAIFGESCGDNHGFTEYSIGHYGKYDGVYMNGVWCDAADGILAQNPVEQGKTDSIIDFTLSLAPHDSSYVNYYLLASDSLASVGKAVGKVLREGYDIRIKKTTEYWSNWLRPATTALSTDLSQPDQLDMVNTIISSAPSIGDNGAVVSSYLAGNSPQLVVRPIISALTALSLHRLGLDIEAGRIYDFFAGPLATTGYVLPTYLTDGQAGPNQLAWLDDGGVVIKPIRLSDSATLLYALARSILLSIENNKQTPQGWKKRWQKIGRVLADFLCDNIDPASKLPRPTYQLWSDQPSTSSSDVIATYEALRLASQVADKLRDVDSAIKYRVVIDDISANTDELWNKRTGYFYAGIKRSGSSVTYDESITSDSFLWATISDLFDSETVEVAHQTLVDLHLANNGTYIRYIDDNERDGYSLEQIMALSLLIGHLRGEDTGGLVAACQKVLTSGGYRKSKCALMANNNILLRVTYLLVRSAPHYAKERLV
;
A
#
# COMPACT_ATOMS: atom_id res chain seq x y z
N MET A 1 -16.91 -5.31 2.14
CA MET A 1 -16.14 -5.66 3.37
C MET A 1 -14.81 -4.95 3.31
N THR A 2 -14.25 -4.57 4.43
CA THR A 2 -12.94 -3.93 4.53
C THR A 2 -11.87 -5.00 4.63
N ARG A 3 -10.72 -4.79 3.98
CA ARG A 3 -9.51 -5.56 4.26
C ARG A 3 -8.96 -5.14 5.62
N ASN A 4 -8.74 -6.12 6.50
CA ASN A 4 -8.18 -5.87 7.82
C ASN A 4 -6.69 -6.23 7.90
N ILE A 5 -6.29 -7.28 7.19
CA ILE A 5 -4.94 -7.84 7.19
C ILE A 5 -4.43 -7.94 5.76
N ILE A 6 -3.15 -7.67 5.57
CA ILE A 6 -2.43 -7.93 4.32
C ILE A 6 -1.20 -8.77 4.64
N LEU A 7 -0.99 -9.82 3.87
CA LEU A 7 0.14 -10.76 3.98
C LEU A 7 0.85 -10.81 2.63
N SER A 8 2.17 -10.85 2.63
CA SER A 8 2.92 -10.89 1.36
C SER A 8 4.35 -11.40 1.57
N ASN A 9 4.95 -11.86 0.51
CA ASN A 9 6.40 -12.09 0.40
C ASN A 9 7.06 -11.27 -0.72
N GLY A 10 6.31 -10.31 -1.31
CA GLY A 10 6.73 -9.51 -2.45
C GLY A 10 6.08 -9.95 -3.76
N GLU A 11 5.94 -11.25 -4.00
CA GLU A 11 5.32 -11.83 -5.20
C GLU A 11 3.84 -12.18 -4.95
N LEU A 12 3.57 -13.04 -3.97
CA LEU A 12 2.21 -13.38 -3.56
C LEU A 12 1.73 -12.41 -2.47
N THR A 13 0.62 -11.72 -2.75
CA THR A 13 -0.03 -10.83 -1.78
C THR A 13 -1.46 -11.27 -1.53
N VAL A 14 -1.84 -11.38 -0.26
CA VAL A 14 -3.15 -11.84 0.21
C VAL A 14 -3.77 -10.82 1.14
N GLY A 15 -4.99 -10.41 0.83
CA GLY A 15 -5.81 -9.55 1.69
C GLY A 15 -6.92 -10.34 2.38
N LEU A 16 -6.96 -10.25 3.73
CA LEU A 16 -8.02 -10.86 4.54
C LEU A 16 -9.03 -9.80 4.97
N ASN A 17 -10.31 -10.14 4.92
CA ASN A 17 -11.38 -9.31 5.45
C ASN A 17 -11.55 -9.46 6.97
N GLY A 18 -12.50 -8.74 7.58
CA GLY A 18 -12.76 -8.78 9.03
C GLY A 18 -13.24 -10.11 9.58
N PHE A 19 -13.52 -11.10 8.74
CA PHE A 19 -13.86 -12.46 9.11
C PHE A 19 -12.67 -13.42 8.97
N GLY A 20 -11.49 -12.92 8.58
CA GLY A 20 -10.31 -13.75 8.29
C GLY A 20 -10.39 -14.48 6.95
N LEU A 21 -11.30 -14.10 6.06
CA LEU A 21 -11.50 -14.74 4.76
C LEU A 21 -10.67 -14.03 3.69
N VAL A 22 -10.07 -14.81 2.77
CA VAL A 22 -9.31 -14.26 1.63
C VAL A 22 -10.28 -13.54 0.71
N GLN A 23 -10.09 -12.25 0.56
CA GLN A 23 -10.87 -11.36 -0.28
C GLN A 23 -10.06 -10.80 -1.46
N GLU A 24 -8.74 -10.77 -1.31
CA GLU A 24 -7.81 -10.29 -2.33
C GLU A 24 -6.65 -11.27 -2.44
N LEU A 25 -6.25 -11.53 -3.67
CA LEU A 25 -5.12 -12.40 -4.01
C LEU A 25 -4.44 -11.84 -5.25
N PHE A 26 -3.18 -11.48 -5.16
CA PHE A 26 -2.37 -10.92 -6.24
C PHE A 26 -1.15 -11.79 -6.47
N TYR A 27 -0.89 -12.16 -7.73
CA TYR A 27 0.26 -12.93 -8.18
C TYR A 27 0.52 -12.71 -9.69
N PRO A 28 1.76 -12.58 -10.18
CA PRO A 28 3.05 -12.65 -9.43
C PRO A 28 3.41 -11.37 -8.67
N ASP A 29 2.64 -10.35 -8.83
CA ASP A 29 2.76 -9.09 -8.11
C ASP A 29 1.39 -8.41 -8.03
N ILE A 30 1.34 -7.32 -7.30
CA ILE A 30 0.11 -6.60 -7.01
C ILE A 30 -0.55 -5.97 -8.25
N SER A 31 0.18 -5.77 -9.35
CA SER A 31 -0.33 -5.21 -10.60
C SER A 31 -1.07 -6.24 -11.46
N ALA A 32 -0.91 -7.51 -11.15
CA ALA A 32 -1.50 -8.60 -11.93
C ALA A 32 -3.04 -8.71 -11.82
N GLY A 33 -3.67 -7.84 -11.05
CA GLY A 33 -5.11 -7.88 -10.79
C GLY A 33 -5.49 -8.79 -9.62
N ASN A 34 -6.73 -8.70 -9.17
CA ASN A 34 -7.21 -9.51 -8.04
C ASN A 34 -7.76 -10.85 -8.56
N HIS A 35 -7.10 -11.94 -8.19
CA HIS A 35 -7.49 -13.28 -8.58
C HIS A 35 -8.67 -13.87 -7.80
N VAL A 36 -9.22 -13.18 -6.81
CA VAL A 36 -10.46 -13.61 -6.11
C VAL A 36 -11.72 -13.02 -6.77
N GLY A 37 -11.56 -12.07 -7.69
CA GLY A 37 -12.70 -11.41 -8.34
C GLY A 37 -13.10 -10.10 -7.66
N ASN A 38 -14.36 -9.94 -7.25
CA ASN A 38 -14.87 -8.69 -6.69
C ASN A 38 -15.23 -8.80 -5.19
N ARG A 39 -15.66 -7.69 -4.58
CA ARG A 39 -15.97 -7.62 -3.13
C ARG A 39 -17.09 -8.54 -2.64
N SER A 40 -17.96 -8.99 -3.53
CA SER A 40 -19.06 -9.91 -3.18
C SER A 40 -18.65 -11.37 -3.28
N ILE A 41 -17.48 -11.64 -3.85
CA ILE A 41 -16.94 -12.98 -4.06
C ILE A 41 -15.65 -13.09 -3.26
N HIS A 42 -15.60 -13.98 -2.29
CA HIS A 42 -14.45 -14.22 -1.42
C HIS A 42 -14.41 -15.70 -1.03
N HIS A 43 -13.25 -16.14 -0.58
CA HIS A 43 -13.11 -17.49 -0.04
C HIS A 43 -13.93 -17.61 1.24
N LYS A 44 -14.43 -18.81 1.55
CA LYS A 44 -15.22 -19.06 2.76
C LYS A 44 -14.58 -20.13 3.61
N ILE A 45 -14.79 -20.01 4.92
CA ILE A 45 -14.48 -21.04 5.91
C ILE A 45 -15.78 -21.38 6.61
N GLY A 46 -16.14 -22.66 6.64
CA GLY A 46 -17.35 -23.15 7.29
C GLY A 46 -17.06 -24.30 8.22
N VAL A 47 -17.88 -24.42 9.25
CA VAL A 47 -17.85 -25.54 10.19
C VAL A 47 -19.18 -26.24 10.14
N TYR A 48 -19.19 -27.51 9.74
CA TYR A 48 -20.37 -28.35 9.83
C TYR A 48 -20.32 -29.18 11.11
N CYS A 49 -21.30 -29.00 11.94
CA CYS A 49 -21.50 -29.81 13.13
C CYS A 49 -22.99 -29.81 13.54
N GLU A 50 -23.42 -30.90 14.19
CA GLU A 50 -24.80 -31.07 14.65
C GLU A 50 -25.87 -30.92 13.55
N GLY A 51 -25.52 -31.31 12.29
CA GLY A 51 -26.45 -31.33 11.17
C GLY A 51 -26.59 -30.01 10.41
N ALA A 52 -25.77 -29.02 10.67
CA ALA A 52 -25.79 -27.74 9.96
C ALA A 52 -24.40 -27.17 9.74
N ILE A 53 -24.26 -26.40 8.65
CA ILE A 53 -23.04 -25.65 8.35
C ILE A 53 -23.14 -24.21 8.86
N HIS A 54 -22.04 -23.70 9.40
CA HIS A 54 -21.88 -22.36 9.94
C HIS A 54 -20.65 -21.69 9.33
N TRP A 55 -20.90 -20.71 8.48
CA TRP A 55 -19.84 -19.93 7.81
C TRP A 55 -19.31 -18.83 8.75
N LEU A 56 -18.02 -18.50 8.67
CA LEU A 56 -17.46 -17.43 9.51
C LEU A 56 -18.11 -16.06 9.29
N ASP A 57 -18.74 -15.83 8.16
CA ASP A 57 -19.42 -14.59 7.78
C ASP A 57 -20.95 -14.62 7.96
N ASP A 58 -21.54 -15.65 8.60
CA ASP A 58 -22.97 -15.82 8.80
C ASP A 58 -23.53 -15.14 10.07
N GLY A 59 -22.67 -14.59 10.91
CA GLY A 59 -23.04 -13.96 12.17
C GLY A 59 -23.02 -14.87 13.40
N THR A 60 -22.74 -16.16 13.24
CA THR A 60 -22.64 -17.14 14.34
C THR A 60 -21.39 -16.94 15.23
N TRP A 61 -20.37 -16.26 14.69
CA TRP A 61 -19.05 -16.18 15.26
C TRP A 61 -18.70 -14.78 15.77
N GLN A 62 -18.09 -14.70 16.94
CA GLN A 62 -17.40 -13.52 17.44
C GLN A 62 -15.94 -13.60 17.00
N ILE A 63 -15.50 -12.65 16.18
CA ILE A 63 -14.18 -12.69 15.55
C ILE A 63 -13.31 -11.55 16.05
N ARG A 64 -12.06 -11.90 16.41
CA ARG A 64 -10.95 -10.97 16.65
C ARG A 64 -9.82 -11.29 15.70
N GLN A 65 -9.21 -10.26 15.16
CA GLN A 65 -8.12 -10.41 14.18
C GLN A 65 -7.05 -9.35 14.43
N ASP A 66 -5.78 -9.78 14.42
CA ASP A 66 -4.62 -8.91 14.61
C ASP A 66 -3.38 -9.53 13.94
N TYR A 67 -2.30 -8.73 13.84
CA TYR A 67 -0.98 -9.26 13.51
C TYR A 67 -0.27 -9.81 14.74
N LEU A 68 0.59 -10.80 14.54
CA LEU A 68 1.60 -11.10 15.54
C LEU A 68 2.60 -9.93 15.61
N PRO A 69 3.06 -9.55 16.82
CA PRO A 69 3.94 -8.41 17.01
C PRO A 69 5.16 -8.42 16.08
N GLY A 70 5.30 -7.38 15.24
CA GLY A 70 6.45 -7.22 14.36
C GLY A 70 6.56 -8.25 13.23
N GLN A 71 5.45 -8.88 12.83
CA GLN A 71 5.44 -9.92 11.80
C GLN A 71 4.24 -9.74 10.84
N LEU A 72 4.43 -10.07 9.56
CA LEU A 72 3.32 -10.23 8.62
C LEU A 72 2.69 -11.62 8.75
N ILE A 73 2.32 -11.95 9.97
CA ILE A 73 1.59 -13.16 10.35
C ILE A 73 0.33 -12.72 11.07
N SER A 74 -0.83 -13.15 10.61
CA SER A 74 -2.09 -12.82 11.26
C SER A 74 -2.47 -13.86 12.31
N LYS A 75 -3.24 -13.41 13.29
CA LYS A 75 -3.94 -14.27 14.24
C LYS A 75 -5.41 -13.88 14.24
N THR A 76 -6.27 -14.83 13.87
CA THR A 76 -7.72 -14.67 13.92
C THR A 76 -8.29 -15.67 14.92
N THR A 77 -9.09 -15.19 15.88
CA THR A 77 -9.83 -16.05 16.79
C THR A 77 -11.31 -15.88 16.52
N ALA A 78 -11.99 -16.95 16.14
CA ALA A 78 -13.44 -17.00 15.94
C ALA A 78 -14.07 -17.90 17.01
N THR A 79 -14.95 -17.35 17.84
CA THR A 79 -15.61 -18.09 18.95
C THR A 79 -17.12 -18.08 18.77
N SER A 80 -17.72 -19.24 18.85
CA SER A 80 -19.16 -19.40 18.89
C SER A 80 -19.56 -20.05 20.23
N SER A 81 -20.22 -19.29 21.09
CA SER A 81 -20.75 -19.82 22.34
C SER A 81 -21.91 -20.80 22.11
N TRP A 82 -22.69 -20.54 21.04
CA TRP A 82 -23.81 -21.39 20.64
C TRP A 82 -23.32 -22.77 20.18
N LEU A 83 -22.31 -22.82 19.31
CA LEU A 83 -21.70 -24.07 18.88
C LEU A 83 -20.78 -24.67 19.94
N SER A 84 -20.40 -23.93 20.97
CA SER A 84 -19.33 -24.31 21.91
C SER A 84 -18.03 -24.71 21.16
N LEU A 85 -17.66 -23.93 20.16
CA LEU A 85 -16.44 -24.10 19.37
C LEU A 85 -15.63 -22.80 19.31
N ARG A 86 -14.33 -22.96 19.21
CA ARG A 86 -13.40 -21.86 18.88
C ARG A 86 -12.46 -22.30 17.77
N LEU A 87 -12.23 -21.41 16.81
CA LEU A 87 -11.19 -21.53 15.80
C LEU A 87 -10.08 -20.53 16.12
N ASP A 88 -8.87 -21.01 16.31
CA ASP A 88 -7.67 -20.19 16.39
C ASP A 88 -6.92 -20.35 15.05
N ILE A 89 -6.91 -19.31 14.21
CA ILE A 89 -6.38 -19.33 12.84
C ILE A 89 -5.13 -18.48 12.81
N GLN A 90 -4.06 -19.01 12.24
CA GLN A 90 -2.83 -18.30 11.98
C GLN A 90 -2.52 -18.35 10.48
N ASP A 91 -2.42 -17.17 9.86
CA ASP A 91 -2.17 -17.04 8.42
C ASP A 91 -0.87 -16.31 8.17
N TYR A 92 -0.11 -16.78 7.17
CA TYR A 92 1.05 -16.08 6.62
C TYR A 92 1.29 -16.47 5.17
N VAL A 93 1.92 -15.58 4.41
CA VAL A 93 2.52 -15.90 3.13
C VAL A 93 3.98 -16.31 3.40
N ASP A 94 4.36 -17.48 2.91
CA ASP A 94 5.70 -18.01 3.13
C ASP A 94 6.78 -17.15 2.48
N SER A 95 7.89 -16.90 3.19
CA SER A 95 8.96 -16.01 2.76
C SER A 95 9.80 -16.51 1.58
N GLU A 96 9.74 -17.82 1.24
CA GLU A 96 10.54 -18.44 0.17
C GLU A 96 9.70 -19.08 -0.94
N ILE A 97 8.43 -19.30 -0.71
CA ILE A 97 7.50 -19.95 -1.64
C ILE A 97 6.22 -19.13 -1.73
N ASN A 98 5.66 -19.00 -2.92
CA ASN A 98 4.40 -18.28 -3.13
C ASN A 98 3.21 -19.11 -2.64
N VAL A 99 3.12 -19.32 -1.32
CA VAL A 99 2.06 -20.08 -0.67
C VAL A 99 1.51 -19.32 0.53
N LEU A 100 0.19 -19.13 0.56
CA LEU A 100 -0.54 -18.79 1.78
C LEU A 100 -0.64 -20.07 2.60
N VAL A 101 -0.12 -20.01 3.81
CA VAL A 101 -0.23 -21.07 4.82
C VAL A 101 -1.25 -20.64 5.86
N ARG A 102 -2.22 -21.48 6.12
CA ARG A 102 -3.29 -21.26 7.09
C ARG A 102 -3.33 -22.44 8.04
N ASN A 103 -2.93 -22.21 9.28
CA ASN A 103 -3.04 -23.19 10.36
C ASN A 103 -4.30 -22.89 11.19
N ILE A 104 -5.21 -23.85 11.29
CA ILE A 104 -6.49 -23.70 11.97
C ILE A 104 -6.58 -24.72 13.10
N HIS A 105 -6.55 -24.27 14.34
CA HIS A 105 -6.89 -25.08 15.49
C HIS A 105 -8.39 -25.01 15.77
N VAL A 106 -9.06 -26.16 15.71
CA VAL A 106 -10.48 -26.29 16.04
C VAL A 106 -10.58 -26.81 17.47
N VAL A 107 -11.09 -25.99 18.37
CA VAL A 107 -11.18 -26.27 19.81
C VAL A 107 -12.61 -26.61 20.21
N ASN A 108 -12.82 -27.77 20.75
CA ASN A 108 -14.11 -28.20 21.34
C ASN A 108 -14.25 -27.65 22.76
N LEU A 109 -15.12 -26.69 22.98
CA LEU A 109 -15.38 -26.10 24.30
C LEU A 109 -16.44 -26.87 25.08
N SER A 110 -17.06 -27.90 24.50
CA SER A 110 -18.10 -28.70 25.10
C SER A 110 -17.55 -29.88 25.89
N LYS A 111 -18.42 -30.47 26.75
CA LYS A 111 -18.12 -31.68 27.52
C LYS A 111 -18.40 -32.99 26.76
N ARG A 112 -18.67 -32.91 25.45
CA ARG A 112 -19.02 -34.08 24.63
C ARG A 112 -17.96 -34.23 23.51
N GLN A 113 -17.70 -35.48 23.15
CA GLN A 113 -16.98 -35.78 21.91
C GLN A 113 -17.82 -35.32 20.72
N ARG A 114 -17.18 -34.74 19.68
CA ARG A 114 -17.84 -34.22 18.50
C ARG A 114 -17.09 -34.60 17.25
N LEU A 115 -17.87 -34.88 16.19
CA LEU A 115 -17.36 -34.93 14.84
C LEU A 115 -17.63 -33.56 14.20
N VAL A 116 -16.60 -32.92 13.68
CA VAL A 116 -16.66 -31.61 13.05
C VAL A 116 -16.04 -31.70 11.67
N LYS A 117 -16.72 -31.18 10.64
CA LYS A 117 -16.13 -31.00 9.32
C LYS A 117 -15.78 -29.53 9.13
N LEU A 118 -14.53 -29.26 8.76
CA LEU A 118 -14.04 -27.93 8.42
C LEU A 118 -14.02 -27.79 6.90
N PHE A 119 -14.88 -26.90 6.37
CA PHE A 119 -14.97 -26.63 4.94
C PHE A 119 -14.14 -25.41 4.55
N MET A 120 -13.36 -25.56 3.47
CA MET A 120 -12.57 -24.49 2.87
C MET A 120 -13.03 -24.32 1.43
N HIS A 121 -13.64 -23.18 1.12
CA HIS A 121 -14.13 -22.83 -0.20
C HIS A 121 -13.25 -21.75 -0.84
N GLN A 122 -12.97 -21.89 -2.13
CA GLN A 122 -12.12 -21.00 -2.91
C GLN A 122 -12.78 -20.63 -4.24
N THR A 123 -12.73 -19.33 -4.58
CA THR A 123 -13.09 -18.82 -5.89
C THR A 123 -11.88 -18.18 -6.54
N PHE A 124 -11.68 -18.44 -7.83
CA PHE A 124 -10.59 -17.83 -8.58
C PHE A 124 -11.09 -17.16 -9.86
N ASN A 125 -10.47 -16.03 -10.17
CA ASN A 125 -10.45 -15.38 -11.46
C ASN A 125 -9.00 -15.38 -11.93
N VAL A 126 -8.55 -16.46 -12.56
CA VAL A 126 -7.13 -16.70 -12.84
C VAL A 126 -6.61 -15.71 -13.86
N ASN A 127 -7.42 -15.40 -14.88
CA ASN A 127 -7.04 -14.48 -15.95
C ASN A 127 -8.16 -13.45 -16.16
N ASP A 128 -8.08 -12.32 -15.50
CA ASP A 128 -9.06 -11.22 -15.39
C ASP A 128 -9.71 -10.81 -16.72
N ASN A 129 -10.24 -11.77 -17.48
CA ASN A 129 -10.98 -11.53 -18.69
C ASN A 129 -12.42 -12.04 -18.58
N SER A 130 -13.33 -11.33 -19.24
CA SER A 130 -14.76 -11.64 -19.28
C SER A 130 -15.10 -12.98 -19.95
N ALA A 131 -14.16 -13.59 -20.67
CA ALA A 131 -14.36 -14.82 -21.41
C ALA A 131 -14.15 -16.08 -20.56
N SER A 132 -13.60 -15.94 -19.35
CA SER A 132 -13.38 -16.97 -18.32
C SER A 132 -13.24 -18.40 -18.88
N LEU A 133 -12.02 -18.75 -19.27
CA LEU A 133 -11.65 -20.10 -19.72
C LEU A 133 -10.80 -20.81 -18.67
N ASP A 134 -10.95 -20.38 -17.41
CA ASP A 134 -10.20 -20.99 -16.30
C ASP A 134 -10.60 -22.45 -16.15
N THR A 135 -9.67 -23.31 -15.81
CA THR A 135 -9.91 -24.72 -15.54
C THR A 135 -9.62 -25.01 -14.08
N ALA A 136 -10.55 -25.69 -13.42
CA ALA A 136 -10.34 -26.26 -12.10
C ALA A 136 -10.34 -27.80 -12.21
N GLN A 137 -9.33 -28.45 -11.64
CA GLN A 137 -9.15 -29.90 -11.74
C GLN A 137 -8.65 -30.49 -10.42
N TYR A 138 -9.29 -31.56 -10.00
CA TYR A 138 -8.79 -32.44 -8.94
C TYR A 138 -7.66 -33.33 -9.48
N LEU A 139 -6.58 -33.36 -8.74
CA LEU A 139 -5.41 -34.21 -9.00
C LEU A 139 -5.20 -35.15 -7.78
N PRO A 140 -5.36 -36.46 -7.96
CA PRO A 140 -5.18 -37.45 -6.88
C PRO A 140 -3.72 -37.50 -6.42
N ALA A 141 -3.48 -38.13 -5.28
CA ALA A 141 -2.15 -38.39 -4.79
C ALA A 141 -1.32 -39.14 -5.86
N GLY A 142 -0.12 -38.60 -6.17
CA GLY A 142 0.71 -39.10 -7.27
C GLY A 142 0.29 -38.68 -8.68
N GLY A 143 -0.84 -37.95 -8.84
CA GLY A 143 -1.30 -37.43 -10.12
C GLY A 143 -0.43 -36.32 -10.69
N LEU A 144 0.38 -35.68 -9.84
CA LEU A 144 1.39 -34.70 -10.24
C LEU A 144 2.77 -35.18 -9.77
N LYS A 145 3.77 -35.13 -10.66
CA LYS A 145 5.13 -35.60 -10.37
C LYS A 145 5.71 -34.90 -9.14
N GLY A 146 6.15 -35.68 -8.15
CA GLY A 146 6.75 -35.16 -6.91
C GLY A 146 5.76 -34.76 -5.82
N VAL A 147 4.45 -34.99 -6.01
CA VAL A 147 3.39 -34.70 -5.04
C VAL A 147 2.81 -36.03 -4.55
N SER A 148 2.95 -36.29 -3.26
CA SER A 148 2.39 -37.48 -2.59
C SER A 148 0.97 -37.26 -2.05
N GLN A 149 0.44 -36.04 -2.13
CA GLN A 149 -0.89 -35.67 -1.68
C GLN A 149 -1.81 -35.33 -2.85
N GLN A 150 -3.10 -35.36 -2.59
CA GLN A 150 -4.13 -34.84 -3.49
C GLN A 150 -4.18 -33.32 -3.43
N LEU A 151 -4.58 -32.68 -4.53
CA LEU A 151 -4.77 -31.25 -4.63
C LEU A 151 -5.85 -30.87 -5.66
N ILE A 152 -6.35 -29.64 -5.57
CA ILE A 152 -7.13 -29.03 -6.64
C ILE A 152 -6.30 -27.93 -7.27
N ALA A 153 -6.18 -27.93 -8.59
CA ALA A 153 -5.51 -26.87 -9.34
C ALA A 153 -6.52 -26.04 -10.12
N HIS A 154 -6.49 -24.72 -9.93
CA HIS A 154 -7.15 -23.73 -10.78
C HIS A 154 -6.09 -23.09 -11.66
N TYR A 155 -6.23 -23.19 -12.97
CA TYR A 155 -5.20 -22.70 -13.88
C TYR A 155 -5.74 -22.13 -15.18
N HIS A 156 -4.99 -21.18 -15.72
CA HIS A 156 -5.18 -20.63 -17.05
C HIS A 156 -3.83 -20.07 -17.54
N SER A 157 -3.42 -20.43 -18.78
CA SER A 157 -2.17 -19.92 -19.38
C SER A 157 -0.94 -20.10 -18.49
N ASP A 158 -0.43 -19.01 -17.99
CA ASP A 158 0.81 -18.87 -17.21
C ASP A 158 0.57 -18.74 -15.70
N LYS A 159 -0.64 -19.02 -15.22
CA LYS A 159 -0.98 -18.95 -13.79
C LYS A 159 -1.68 -20.21 -13.31
N THR A 160 -1.29 -20.64 -12.13
CA THR A 160 -1.87 -21.81 -11.47
C THR A 160 -1.98 -21.54 -9.97
N PHE A 161 -3.17 -21.76 -9.40
CA PHE A 161 -3.42 -21.76 -7.97
C PHE A 161 -3.74 -23.18 -7.53
N ALA A 162 -2.93 -23.73 -6.62
CA ALA A 162 -3.11 -25.08 -6.12
C ALA A 162 -3.55 -25.08 -4.65
N ILE A 163 -4.59 -25.85 -4.36
CA ILE A 163 -5.19 -26.00 -3.04
C ILE A 163 -4.90 -27.41 -2.53
N PHE A 164 -4.31 -27.48 -1.35
CA PHE A 164 -4.05 -28.75 -0.67
C PHE A 164 -4.02 -28.51 0.85
N GLY A 165 -3.91 -29.59 1.62
CA GLY A 165 -3.83 -29.44 3.07
C GLY A 165 -3.60 -30.77 3.76
N GLU A 166 -3.40 -30.69 5.07
CA GLU A 166 -3.20 -31.84 5.96
C GLU A 166 -3.91 -31.59 7.29
N SER A 167 -4.39 -32.65 7.94
CA SER A 167 -5.00 -32.58 9.26
C SER A 167 -4.27 -33.50 10.24
N CYS A 168 -4.42 -33.21 11.54
CA CYS A 168 -3.96 -34.08 12.59
C CYS A 168 -4.79 -35.37 12.60
N GLY A 169 -4.15 -36.53 12.32
CA GLY A 169 -4.79 -37.84 12.30
C GLY A 169 -4.24 -38.73 11.19
N ASP A 170 -4.91 -39.89 10.95
CA ASP A 170 -4.45 -40.93 10.02
C ASP A 170 -4.62 -40.53 8.53
N ASN A 171 -5.34 -39.47 8.21
CA ASN A 171 -5.58 -39.00 6.84
C ASN A 171 -4.69 -37.81 6.50
N HIS A 172 -3.67 -38.03 5.72
CA HIS A 172 -2.84 -36.99 5.14
C HIS A 172 -3.52 -36.40 3.92
N GLY A 173 -4.34 -35.35 4.12
CA GLY A 173 -5.05 -34.64 3.04
C GLY A 173 -6.45 -34.19 3.45
N PHE A 174 -7.22 -33.66 2.49
CA PHE A 174 -8.64 -33.37 2.68
C PHE A 174 -9.49 -34.63 2.48
N THR A 175 -10.69 -34.68 3.08
CA THR A 175 -11.54 -35.88 3.10
C THR A 175 -12.40 -35.97 1.84
N GLU A 176 -13.11 -34.87 1.50
CA GLU A 176 -13.98 -34.78 0.33
C GLU A 176 -13.71 -33.46 -0.40
N TYR A 177 -14.19 -33.36 -1.64
CA TYR A 177 -14.05 -32.17 -2.47
C TYR A 177 -15.21 -32.04 -3.43
N SER A 178 -15.41 -30.84 -3.98
CA SER A 178 -16.26 -30.62 -5.14
C SER A 178 -15.76 -29.39 -5.92
N ILE A 179 -15.90 -29.41 -7.23
CA ILE A 179 -15.58 -28.30 -8.13
C ILE A 179 -16.87 -27.90 -8.83
N GLY A 180 -17.13 -26.60 -8.96
CA GLY A 180 -18.33 -26.07 -9.56
C GLY A 180 -18.13 -24.72 -10.23
N HIS A 181 -19.24 -24.01 -10.40
CA HIS A 181 -19.28 -22.70 -11.04
C HIS A 181 -19.88 -21.63 -10.13
N TYR A 182 -19.40 -20.40 -10.27
CA TYR A 182 -19.97 -19.24 -9.60
C TYR A 182 -20.35 -18.14 -10.60
N GLY A 183 -21.29 -17.25 -10.20
CA GLY A 183 -21.73 -16.14 -11.02
C GLY A 183 -22.60 -16.58 -12.19
N LYS A 184 -22.62 -15.82 -13.29
CA LYS A 184 -23.44 -16.13 -14.45
C LYS A 184 -22.74 -17.15 -15.35
N TYR A 185 -23.31 -18.34 -15.48
CA TYR A 185 -22.84 -19.42 -16.32
C TYR A 185 -23.99 -19.92 -17.21
N ASP A 186 -23.79 -19.98 -18.52
CA ASP A 186 -24.79 -20.38 -19.53
C ASP A 186 -26.19 -19.76 -19.32
N GLY A 187 -26.21 -18.48 -18.99
CA GLY A 187 -27.46 -17.73 -18.77
C GLY A 187 -28.07 -17.88 -17.37
N VAL A 188 -27.60 -18.84 -16.56
CA VAL A 188 -28.07 -19.11 -15.20
C VAL A 188 -27.10 -18.50 -14.18
N TYR A 189 -27.64 -17.95 -13.09
CA TYR A 189 -26.83 -17.48 -11.99
C TYR A 189 -26.55 -18.63 -11.01
N MET A 190 -25.26 -18.95 -10.84
CA MET A 190 -24.77 -19.97 -9.93
C MET A 190 -24.24 -19.32 -8.64
N ASN A 191 -24.70 -19.81 -7.50
CA ASN A 191 -24.26 -19.27 -6.21
C ASN A 191 -22.82 -19.66 -5.84
N GLY A 192 -22.28 -20.73 -6.44
CA GLY A 192 -21.01 -21.34 -6.11
C GLY A 192 -21.15 -22.69 -5.42
N VAL A 193 -20.10 -23.50 -5.51
CA VAL A 193 -20.07 -24.86 -4.96
C VAL A 193 -20.09 -24.92 -3.43
N TRP A 194 -19.91 -23.79 -2.73
CA TRP A 194 -20.06 -23.74 -1.28
C TRP A 194 -21.47 -24.15 -0.80
N CYS A 195 -22.50 -24.06 -1.65
CA CYS A 195 -23.84 -24.52 -1.34
C CYS A 195 -23.92 -26.05 -1.19
N ASP A 196 -23.01 -26.80 -1.82
CA ASP A 196 -22.92 -28.26 -1.73
C ASP A 196 -22.64 -28.76 -0.29
N ALA A 197 -21.98 -27.94 0.51
CA ALA A 197 -21.68 -28.26 1.90
C ALA A 197 -22.89 -28.22 2.87
N ALA A 198 -24.10 -27.90 2.40
CA ALA A 198 -25.26 -27.67 3.25
C ALA A 198 -25.68 -28.91 4.07
N ASP A 199 -25.56 -30.09 3.52
CA ASP A 199 -25.83 -31.38 4.21
C ASP A 199 -24.58 -32.04 4.80
N GLY A 200 -23.41 -31.41 4.64
CA GLY A 200 -22.12 -31.90 5.12
C GLY A 200 -21.45 -32.92 4.22
N ILE A 201 -21.93 -33.13 2.99
CA ILE A 201 -21.36 -34.07 1.99
C ILE A 201 -21.04 -33.32 0.71
N LEU A 202 -19.91 -33.59 0.10
CA LEU A 202 -19.50 -32.98 -1.16
C LEU A 202 -19.67 -33.93 -2.35
N ALA A 203 -20.14 -33.41 -3.47
CA ALA A 203 -20.50 -34.18 -4.67
C ALA A 203 -19.32 -34.84 -5.40
N GLN A 204 -18.08 -34.47 -5.05
CA GLN A 204 -16.83 -35.00 -5.63
C GLN A 204 -16.73 -34.80 -7.16
N ASN A 205 -17.26 -33.69 -7.69
CA ASN A 205 -17.05 -33.34 -9.10
C ASN A 205 -15.58 -32.99 -9.35
N PRO A 206 -14.87 -33.70 -10.26
CA PRO A 206 -13.42 -33.61 -10.35
C PRO A 206 -12.88 -32.53 -11.28
N VAL A 207 -13.70 -31.93 -12.15
CA VAL A 207 -13.24 -30.97 -13.15
C VAL A 207 -14.35 -30.07 -13.66
N GLU A 208 -14.04 -28.79 -13.80
CA GLU A 208 -14.90 -27.81 -14.45
C GLU A 208 -14.07 -26.77 -15.23
N GLN A 209 -14.69 -26.12 -16.19
CA GLN A 209 -14.09 -25.05 -16.98
C GLN A 209 -15.01 -23.84 -17.06
N GLY A 210 -14.46 -22.64 -16.90
CA GLY A 210 -15.22 -21.38 -16.91
C GLY A 210 -14.95 -20.55 -15.67
N LYS A 211 -15.98 -19.92 -15.10
CA LYS A 211 -15.88 -19.28 -13.77
C LYS A 211 -16.00 -20.37 -12.69
N THR A 212 -14.87 -20.93 -12.33
CA THR A 212 -14.83 -22.10 -11.46
C THR A 212 -14.52 -21.73 -10.01
N ASP A 213 -15.15 -22.44 -9.10
CA ASP A 213 -14.84 -22.47 -7.68
C ASP A 213 -14.63 -23.91 -7.20
N SER A 214 -14.09 -24.06 -6.02
CA SER A 214 -13.88 -25.37 -5.41
C SER A 214 -14.10 -25.34 -3.91
N ILE A 215 -14.39 -26.49 -3.34
CA ILE A 215 -14.51 -26.68 -1.89
C ILE A 215 -13.86 -28.00 -1.50
N ILE A 216 -13.19 -28.00 -0.34
CA ILE A 216 -12.63 -29.20 0.30
C ILE A 216 -13.07 -29.23 1.76
N ASP A 217 -13.10 -30.44 2.36
CA ASP A 217 -13.34 -30.60 3.78
C ASP A 217 -12.24 -31.38 4.50
N PHE A 218 -12.15 -31.13 5.80
CA PHE A 218 -11.35 -31.88 6.75
C PHE A 218 -12.25 -32.38 7.88
N THR A 219 -12.35 -33.69 8.04
CA THR A 219 -13.14 -34.30 9.08
C THR A 219 -12.32 -34.51 10.35
N LEU A 220 -12.75 -33.92 11.48
CA LEU A 220 -12.04 -33.90 12.74
C LEU A 220 -12.88 -34.55 13.84
N SER A 221 -12.30 -35.48 14.59
CA SER A 221 -12.88 -36.04 15.81
C SER A 221 -12.28 -35.34 17.03
N LEU A 222 -13.11 -34.62 17.79
CA LEU A 222 -12.66 -33.80 18.90
C LEU A 222 -13.19 -34.36 20.22
N ALA A 223 -12.30 -34.78 21.13
CA ALA A 223 -12.64 -35.14 22.47
C ALA A 223 -13.17 -33.91 23.27
N PRO A 224 -13.83 -34.11 24.43
CA PRO A 224 -14.26 -33.00 25.29
C PRO A 224 -13.08 -32.11 25.68
N HIS A 225 -13.23 -30.80 25.50
CA HIS A 225 -12.22 -29.79 25.82
C HIS A 225 -10.85 -29.98 25.10
N ASP A 226 -10.84 -30.73 24.01
CA ASP A 226 -9.66 -31.01 23.19
C ASP A 226 -9.65 -30.18 21.91
N SER A 227 -8.55 -30.23 21.18
CA SER A 227 -8.39 -29.52 19.90
C SER A 227 -7.69 -30.40 18.86
N SER A 228 -7.98 -30.12 17.60
CA SER A 228 -7.26 -30.66 16.46
C SER A 228 -6.90 -29.55 15.52
N TYR A 229 -5.97 -29.77 14.59
CA TYR A 229 -5.54 -28.74 13.67
C TYR A 229 -5.61 -29.19 12.21
N VAL A 230 -5.73 -28.20 11.34
CA VAL A 230 -5.64 -28.33 9.89
C VAL A 230 -4.62 -27.33 9.39
N ASN A 231 -3.69 -27.78 8.55
CA ASN A 231 -2.86 -26.92 7.73
C ASN A 231 -3.47 -26.89 6.32
N TYR A 232 -3.94 -25.71 5.93
CA TYR A 232 -4.44 -25.44 4.60
C TYR A 232 -3.44 -24.59 3.83
N TYR A 233 -3.25 -24.92 2.56
CA TYR A 233 -2.28 -24.27 1.68
C TYR A 233 -2.96 -23.79 0.39
N LEU A 234 -2.72 -22.53 0.03
CA LEU A 234 -3.04 -21.95 -1.27
C LEU A 234 -1.73 -21.51 -1.92
N LEU A 235 -1.28 -22.24 -2.92
CA LEU A 235 -0.01 -22.01 -3.61
C LEU A 235 -0.27 -21.36 -4.97
N ALA A 236 0.48 -20.31 -5.29
CA ALA A 236 0.50 -19.65 -6.59
C ALA A 236 1.77 -20.03 -7.38
N SER A 237 1.65 -20.26 -8.68
CA SER A 237 2.75 -20.64 -9.55
C SER A 237 2.47 -20.28 -11.01
N ASP A 238 3.51 -20.27 -11.83
CA ASP A 238 3.45 -20.02 -13.27
C ASP A 238 2.99 -21.25 -14.08
N SER A 239 3.03 -22.45 -13.49
CA SER A 239 2.68 -23.68 -14.20
C SER A 239 2.41 -24.85 -13.25
N LEU A 240 1.64 -25.85 -13.72
CA LEU A 240 1.44 -27.11 -13.00
C LEU A 240 2.74 -27.86 -12.70
N ALA A 241 3.74 -27.76 -13.57
CA ALA A 241 5.04 -28.40 -13.33
C ALA A 241 5.78 -27.78 -12.14
N SER A 242 5.74 -26.46 -12.02
CA SER A 242 6.32 -25.71 -10.89
C SER A 242 5.55 -25.98 -9.58
N VAL A 243 4.21 -26.15 -9.64
CA VAL A 243 3.38 -26.56 -8.49
C VAL A 243 3.92 -27.83 -7.84
N GLY A 244 4.20 -28.88 -8.64
CA GLY A 244 4.68 -30.15 -8.09
C GLY A 244 5.95 -30.01 -7.26
N LYS A 245 6.90 -29.19 -7.72
CA LYS A 245 8.15 -28.92 -7.02
C LYS A 245 7.91 -28.13 -5.72
N ALA A 246 7.06 -27.11 -5.78
CA ALA A 246 6.76 -26.25 -4.64
C ALA A 246 5.98 -26.99 -3.54
N VAL A 247 4.91 -27.74 -3.90
CA VAL A 247 4.15 -28.58 -2.96
C VAL A 247 5.05 -29.57 -2.28
N GLY A 248 5.91 -30.29 -3.05
CA GLY A 248 6.86 -31.24 -2.48
C GLY A 248 7.85 -30.60 -1.49
N LYS A 249 8.21 -29.32 -1.66
CA LYS A 249 9.05 -28.58 -0.70
C LYS A 249 8.26 -28.21 0.55
N VAL A 250 7.02 -27.70 0.41
CA VAL A 250 6.15 -27.32 1.53
C VAL A 250 5.90 -28.51 2.45
N LEU A 251 5.49 -29.66 1.88
CA LEU A 251 5.16 -30.87 2.66
C LEU A 251 6.37 -31.50 3.35
N ARG A 252 7.55 -31.47 2.71
CA ARG A 252 8.78 -32.02 3.35
C ARG A 252 9.24 -31.20 4.56
N GLU A 253 9.14 -29.88 4.47
CA GLU A 253 9.58 -29.00 5.55
C GLU A 253 8.53 -28.87 6.65
N GLY A 254 7.25 -28.96 6.29
CA GLY A 254 6.15 -28.88 7.21
C GLY A 254 5.93 -27.47 7.79
N TYR A 255 4.82 -27.31 8.52
CA TYR A 255 4.37 -26.03 9.06
C TYR A 255 5.42 -25.38 9.99
N ASP A 256 5.97 -26.14 10.95
CA ASP A 256 6.84 -25.58 12.00
C ASP A 256 8.14 -24.98 11.45
N ILE A 257 8.73 -25.62 10.45
CA ILE A 257 9.95 -25.10 9.80
C ILE A 257 9.61 -23.86 8.98
N ARG A 258 8.50 -23.89 8.24
CA ARG A 258 8.10 -22.80 7.35
C ARG A 258 7.73 -21.52 8.11
N ILE A 259 6.95 -21.64 9.18
CA ILE A 259 6.59 -20.48 10.01
C ILE A 259 7.81 -19.87 10.70
N LYS A 260 8.75 -20.72 11.15
CA LYS A 260 10.00 -20.23 11.75
C LYS A 260 10.83 -19.42 10.75
N LYS A 261 11.01 -19.91 9.51
CA LYS A 261 11.72 -19.19 8.45
C LYS A 261 11.07 -17.85 8.14
N THR A 262 9.74 -17.82 8.03
CA THR A 262 8.98 -16.59 7.76
C THR A 262 9.09 -15.60 8.92
N THR A 263 9.04 -16.08 10.17
CA THR A 263 9.26 -15.25 11.37
C THR A 263 10.67 -14.65 11.38
N GLU A 264 11.70 -15.45 11.08
CA GLU A 264 13.08 -14.99 11.01
C GLU A 264 13.27 -13.95 9.89
N TYR A 265 12.65 -14.17 8.73
CA TYR A 265 12.68 -13.23 7.60
C TYR A 265 12.15 -11.86 8.02
N TRP A 266 10.93 -11.78 8.58
CA TRP A 266 10.32 -10.52 8.98
C TRP A 266 11.03 -9.85 10.15
N SER A 267 11.56 -10.61 11.10
CA SER A 267 12.37 -10.08 12.20
C SER A 267 13.66 -9.45 11.68
N ASN A 268 14.32 -10.07 10.70
CA ASN A 268 15.52 -9.54 10.06
C ASN A 268 15.20 -8.28 9.23
N TRP A 269 14.11 -8.29 8.48
CA TRP A 269 13.65 -7.16 7.69
C TRP A 269 13.35 -5.94 8.56
N LEU A 270 12.69 -6.15 9.70
CA LEU A 270 12.29 -5.07 10.62
C LEU A 270 13.43 -4.56 11.52
N ARG A 271 14.49 -5.34 11.71
CA ARG A 271 15.59 -5.03 12.67
C ARG A 271 16.17 -3.63 12.53
N PRO A 272 16.47 -3.09 11.32
CA PRO A 272 16.98 -1.72 11.21
C PRO A 272 16.02 -0.70 11.83
N ALA A 273 14.71 -0.81 11.54
CA ALA A 273 13.70 0.12 12.03
C ALA A 273 13.53 0.04 13.56
N THR A 274 13.48 -1.17 14.13
CA THR A 274 13.39 -1.34 15.59
C THR A 274 14.63 -0.82 16.31
N THR A 275 15.80 -0.94 15.70
CA THR A 275 17.04 -0.38 16.23
C THR A 275 17.03 1.15 16.19
N ALA A 276 16.63 1.74 15.06
CA ALA A 276 16.56 3.19 14.89
C ALA A 276 15.58 3.85 15.87
N LEU A 277 14.49 3.16 16.19
CA LEU A 277 13.44 3.64 17.08
C LEU A 277 13.72 3.33 18.56
N SER A 278 14.75 2.54 18.89
CA SER A 278 14.97 2.01 20.24
C SER A 278 13.73 1.36 20.84
N THR A 279 13.05 0.52 20.04
CA THR A 279 11.67 0.10 20.29
C THR A 279 11.58 -0.98 21.36
N ASP A 280 10.71 -0.77 22.34
CA ASP A 280 10.22 -1.80 23.27
C ASP A 280 8.84 -2.29 22.81
N LEU A 281 8.79 -3.49 22.21
CA LEU A 281 7.55 -4.11 21.70
C LEU A 281 6.51 -4.42 22.79
N SER A 282 6.85 -4.27 24.07
CA SER A 282 5.90 -4.39 25.17
C SER A 282 5.00 -3.16 25.30
N GLN A 283 5.39 -2.03 24.70
CA GLN A 283 4.63 -0.78 24.71
C GLN A 283 3.62 -0.74 23.56
N PRO A 284 2.31 -0.56 23.83
CA PRO A 284 1.28 -0.59 22.78
C PRO A 284 1.53 0.39 21.62
N ASP A 285 1.92 1.63 21.92
CA ASP A 285 2.17 2.66 20.91
C ASP A 285 3.34 2.30 19.99
N GLN A 286 4.36 1.63 20.51
CA GLN A 286 5.51 1.17 19.74
C GLN A 286 5.17 -0.06 18.91
N LEU A 287 4.34 -0.95 19.45
CA LEU A 287 3.82 -2.10 18.72
C LEU A 287 3.01 -1.66 17.50
N ASP A 288 2.11 -0.70 17.66
CA ASP A 288 1.30 -0.17 16.56
C ASP A 288 2.16 0.47 15.47
N MET A 289 3.23 1.17 15.88
CA MET A 289 4.18 1.73 14.93
C MET A 289 4.90 0.64 14.13
N VAL A 290 5.40 -0.40 14.80
CA VAL A 290 6.05 -1.54 14.16
C VAL A 290 5.10 -2.28 13.22
N ASN A 291 3.86 -2.51 13.63
CA ASN A 291 2.83 -3.12 12.79
C ASN A 291 2.52 -2.25 11.56
N THR A 292 2.54 -0.93 11.71
CA THR A 292 2.37 0.00 10.58
C THR A 292 3.54 -0.08 9.59
N ILE A 293 4.79 -0.14 10.09
CA ILE A 293 5.98 -0.29 9.25
C ILE A 293 5.89 -1.59 8.44
N ILE A 294 5.69 -2.71 9.12
CA ILE A 294 5.69 -4.02 8.46
C ILE A 294 4.52 -4.17 7.47
N SER A 295 3.35 -3.60 7.79
CA SER A 295 2.18 -3.63 6.90
C SER A 295 2.32 -2.71 5.67
N SER A 296 3.36 -1.88 5.61
CA SER A 296 3.70 -1.09 4.42
C SER A 296 4.52 -1.89 3.39
N ALA A 297 5.24 -2.92 3.83
CA ALA A 297 6.10 -3.73 2.97
C ALA A 297 5.37 -4.30 1.73
N PRO A 298 4.14 -4.85 1.83
CA PRO A 298 3.41 -5.34 0.66
C PRO A 298 3.08 -4.29 -0.41
N SER A 299 3.16 -2.99 -0.06
CA SER A 299 2.93 -1.89 -1.02
C SER A 299 4.12 -1.61 -1.92
N ILE A 300 5.26 -2.23 -1.65
CA ILE A 300 6.53 -2.00 -2.33
C ILE A 300 6.86 -3.23 -3.16
N GLY A 301 6.77 -3.13 -4.48
CA GLY A 301 7.18 -4.19 -5.39
C GLY A 301 8.70 -4.42 -5.39
N ASP A 302 9.13 -5.57 -5.88
CA ASP A 302 10.56 -5.92 -5.95
C ASP A 302 11.38 -4.96 -6.79
N ASN A 303 10.77 -4.35 -7.80
CA ASN A 303 11.36 -3.31 -8.63
C ASN A 303 11.34 -1.92 -7.99
N GLY A 304 10.79 -1.76 -6.78
CA GLY A 304 10.66 -0.49 -6.07
C GLY A 304 9.39 0.30 -6.40
N ALA A 305 8.47 -0.23 -7.21
CA ALA A 305 7.18 0.39 -7.46
C ALA A 305 6.37 0.47 -6.16
N VAL A 306 5.94 1.67 -5.77
CA VAL A 306 5.07 1.88 -4.59
C VAL A 306 3.64 2.07 -5.04
N VAL A 307 2.79 1.09 -4.77
CA VAL A 307 1.37 1.19 -5.06
C VAL A 307 0.70 2.07 -4.01
N SER A 308 0.11 3.18 -4.45
CA SER A 308 -0.44 4.20 -3.56
C SER A 308 -1.70 3.76 -2.82
N SER A 309 -2.47 2.86 -3.39
CA SER A 309 -3.71 2.34 -2.79
C SER A 309 -4.07 0.99 -3.38
N TYR A 310 -4.43 0.06 -2.50
CA TYR A 310 -5.10 -1.18 -2.87
C TYR A 310 -6.61 -0.96 -2.68
N LEU A 311 -7.36 -0.88 -3.73
CA LEU A 311 -8.80 -0.84 -3.64
C LEU A 311 -9.35 -2.24 -3.96
N ALA A 312 -9.94 -2.89 -2.97
CA ALA A 312 -10.85 -4.00 -3.21
C ALA A 312 -12.08 -3.47 -3.96
N GLY A 313 -12.19 -3.71 -5.25
CA GLY A 313 -13.32 -3.24 -6.08
C GLY A 313 -12.98 -3.15 -7.56
N ASN A 314 -13.98 -2.86 -8.38
CA ASN A 314 -14.00 -3.00 -9.84
C ASN A 314 -12.99 -2.17 -10.67
N SER A 315 -12.11 -1.41 -10.04
CA SER A 315 -10.98 -0.74 -10.70
C SER A 315 -9.93 -0.42 -9.65
N PRO A 316 -8.98 -1.31 -9.38
CA PRO A 316 -7.82 -0.94 -8.61
C PRO A 316 -7.02 0.08 -9.40
N GLN A 317 -6.92 1.32 -8.90
CA GLN A 317 -5.94 2.26 -9.43
C GLN A 317 -4.56 1.86 -8.88
N LEU A 318 -4.02 0.76 -9.39
CA LEU A 318 -2.68 0.27 -9.07
C LEU A 318 -1.64 1.14 -9.76
N VAL A 319 -1.60 2.40 -9.37
CA VAL A 319 -0.66 3.38 -9.94
C VAL A 319 0.40 3.77 -8.94
N VAL A 320 1.60 3.97 -9.45
CA VAL A 320 2.73 4.56 -8.74
C VAL A 320 2.66 6.07 -8.89
N ARG A 321 2.63 6.78 -7.76
CA ARG A 321 2.65 8.26 -7.74
C ARG A 321 3.98 8.73 -7.17
N PRO A 322 4.75 9.59 -7.89
CA PRO A 322 6.07 10.03 -7.47
C PRO A 322 6.10 10.65 -6.08
N ILE A 323 5.13 11.51 -5.74
CA ILE A 323 5.05 12.15 -4.42
C ILE A 323 4.93 11.08 -3.32
N ILE A 324 4.05 10.10 -3.48
CA ILE A 324 3.85 9.04 -2.49
C ILE A 324 5.09 8.16 -2.37
N SER A 325 5.68 7.79 -3.51
CA SER A 325 6.93 7.03 -3.55
C SER A 325 8.08 7.76 -2.87
N ALA A 326 8.23 9.05 -3.14
CA ALA A 326 9.26 9.91 -2.54
C ALA A 326 9.14 9.97 -1.02
N LEU A 327 7.94 10.23 -0.50
CA LEU A 327 7.68 10.29 0.94
C LEU A 327 7.85 8.92 1.60
N THR A 328 7.45 7.84 0.93
CA THR A 328 7.67 6.46 1.40
C THR A 328 9.15 6.16 1.50
N ALA A 329 9.93 6.45 0.46
CA ALA A 329 11.37 6.22 0.46
C ALA A 329 12.09 7.02 1.56
N LEU A 330 11.74 8.30 1.74
CA LEU A 330 12.30 9.13 2.81
C LEU A 330 11.97 8.59 4.21
N SER A 331 10.73 8.11 4.42
CA SER A 331 10.31 7.50 5.69
C SER A 331 11.11 6.24 6.01
N LEU A 332 11.20 5.33 5.03
CA LEU A 332 11.92 4.07 5.19
C LEU A 332 13.41 4.31 5.42
N HIS A 333 14.01 5.27 4.71
CA HIS A 333 15.40 5.65 4.94
C HIS A 333 15.65 6.16 6.36
N ARG A 334 14.75 6.99 6.91
CA ARG A 334 14.83 7.47 8.29
C ARG A 334 14.71 6.35 9.32
N LEU A 335 13.99 5.30 8.97
CA LEU A 335 13.85 4.10 9.79
C LEU A 335 15.01 3.10 9.60
N GLY A 336 16.04 3.45 8.81
CA GLY A 336 17.16 2.57 8.53
C GLY A 336 16.88 1.46 7.51
N LEU A 337 15.72 1.48 6.84
CA LEU A 337 15.36 0.54 5.77
C LEU A 337 15.90 1.04 4.42
N ASP A 338 17.22 1.17 4.33
CA ASP A 338 17.94 1.82 3.22
C ASP A 338 17.83 1.04 1.90
N ILE A 339 17.67 -0.29 1.99
CA ILE A 339 17.54 -1.15 0.81
C ILE A 339 16.20 -0.86 0.11
N GLU A 340 15.12 -0.83 0.86
CA GLU A 340 13.77 -0.55 0.36
C GLU A 340 13.68 0.88 -0.15
N ALA A 341 14.16 1.85 0.62
CA ALA A 341 14.22 3.24 0.20
C ALA A 341 15.02 3.40 -1.12
N GLY A 342 16.15 2.73 -1.22
CA GLY A 342 16.97 2.73 -2.41
C GLY A 342 16.28 2.16 -3.64
N ARG A 343 15.58 1.02 -3.49
CA ARG A 343 14.80 0.40 -4.58
C ARG A 343 13.69 1.33 -5.09
N ILE A 344 12.99 2.02 -4.18
CA ILE A 344 11.94 2.98 -4.55
C ILE A 344 12.51 4.11 -5.42
N TYR A 345 13.65 4.67 -5.07
CA TYR A 345 14.30 5.67 -5.92
C TYR A 345 14.75 5.07 -7.26
N ASP A 346 15.36 3.88 -7.25
CA ASP A 346 15.88 3.21 -8.44
C ASP A 346 14.78 2.91 -9.47
N PHE A 347 13.51 2.73 -9.05
CA PHE A 347 12.36 2.59 -9.94
C PHE A 347 12.26 3.75 -10.94
N PHE A 348 12.53 4.97 -10.52
CA PHE A 348 12.41 6.16 -11.37
C PHE A 348 13.57 6.34 -12.35
N ALA A 349 14.66 5.59 -12.22
CA ALA A 349 15.82 5.76 -13.10
C ALA A 349 15.51 5.42 -14.58
N GLY A 350 14.67 4.41 -14.83
CA GLY A 350 14.24 4.03 -16.16
C GLY A 350 13.33 5.09 -16.82
N PRO A 351 12.20 5.44 -16.19
CA PRO A 351 11.33 6.51 -16.66
C PRO A 351 12.06 7.84 -16.93
N LEU A 352 12.91 8.27 -16.00
CA LEU A 352 13.67 9.53 -16.12
C LEU A 352 14.68 9.51 -17.27
N ALA A 353 15.29 8.38 -17.58
CA ALA A 353 16.18 8.26 -18.73
C ALA A 353 15.46 8.51 -20.06
N THR A 354 14.14 8.31 -20.10
CA THR A 354 13.33 8.53 -21.31
C THR A 354 12.76 9.95 -21.37
N THR A 355 12.30 10.51 -20.23
CA THR A 355 11.56 11.78 -20.22
C THR A 355 12.38 12.95 -19.68
N GLY A 356 13.36 12.71 -18.80
CA GLY A 356 14.08 13.74 -18.07
C GLY A 356 13.30 14.36 -16.90
N TYR A 357 12.01 14.00 -16.72
CA TYR A 357 11.14 14.44 -15.62
C TYR A 357 10.18 13.32 -15.24
N VAL A 358 9.50 13.44 -14.10
CA VAL A 358 8.49 12.45 -13.71
C VAL A 358 7.08 12.86 -14.12
N LEU A 359 6.31 11.84 -14.55
CA LEU A 359 4.88 11.98 -14.82
C LEU A 359 4.08 11.88 -13.51
N PRO A 360 2.85 12.40 -13.46
CA PRO A 360 1.99 12.31 -12.26
C PRO A 360 1.69 10.88 -11.82
N THR A 361 1.66 9.92 -12.75
CA THR A 361 1.40 8.52 -12.48
C THR A 361 2.18 7.60 -13.40
N TYR A 362 2.56 6.42 -12.88
CA TYR A 362 3.15 5.31 -13.61
C TYR A 362 2.39 4.02 -13.31
N LEU A 363 2.49 3.06 -14.20
CA LEU A 363 2.17 1.67 -13.92
C LEU A 363 3.32 1.05 -13.09
N THR A 364 3.09 -0.10 -12.53
CA THR A 364 4.08 -0.79 -11.68
C THR A 364 5.30 -1.28 -12.44
N ASP A 365 5.22 -1.42 -13.76
CA ASP A 365 6.34 -1.74 -14.66
C ASP A 365 7.18 -0.50 -15.09
N GLY A 366 6.77 0.70 -14.65
CA GLY A 366 7.43 1.97 -14.98
C GLY A 366 6.92 2.63 -16.27
N GLN A 367 5.96 2.04 -16.97
CA GLN A 367 5.29 2.70 -18.09
C GLN A 367 4.44 3.88 -17.60
N ALA A 368 4.13 4.83 -18.49
CA ALA A 368 3.25 5.94 -18.17
C ALA A 368 1.87 5.44 -17.75
N GLY A 369 1.43 5.85 -16.57
CA GLY A 369 0.12 5.53 -16.04
C GLY A 369 -0.99 6.39 -16.66
N PRO A 370 -2.24 6.18 -16.23
CA PRO A 370 -3.37 6.98 -16.70
C PRO A 370 -3.19 8.43 -16.22
N ASN A 371 -2.76 9.29 -17.12
CA ASN A 371 -2.61 10.72 -16.87
C ASN A 371 -3.94 11.40 -17.22
N GLN A 372 -4.69 11.82 -16.23
CA GLN A 372 -6.04 12.38 -16.38
C GLN A 372 -6.08 13.73 -17.12
N LEU A 373 -4.93 14.30 -17.47
CA LEU A 373 -4.77 15.64 -17.98
C LEU A 373 -4.12 15.74 -19.37
N ALA A 374 -4.04 14.62 -20.12
CA ALA A 374 -3.65 14.70 -21.51
C ALA A 374 -4.84 15.17 -22.33
N TRP A 375 -4.83 16.41 -22.82
CA TRP A 375 -5.83 16.92 -23.75
C TRP A 375 -5.15 17.61 -24.94
N LEU A 376 -5.94 17.84 -25.97
CA LEU A 376 -5.53 18.64 -27.11
C LEU A 376 -5.83 20.11 -26.80
N ASP A 377 -4.91 21.01 -27.06
CA ASP A 377 -5.21 22.45 -27.07
C ASP A 377 -6.04 22.81 -28.33
N ASP A 378 -6.46 24.08 -28.42
CA ASP A 378 -7.25 24.58 -29.56
C ASP A 378 -6.50 24.45 -30.91
N GLY A 379 -5.18 24.25 -30.89
CA GLY A 379 -4.33 23.99 -32.05
C GLY A 379 -4.12 22.51 -32.37
N GLY A 380 -4.72 21.59 -31.59
CA GLY A 380 -4.53 20.16 -31.74
C GLY A 380 -3.20 19.63 -31.20
N VAL A 381 -2.50 20.40 -30.39
CA VAL A 381 -1.23 19.98 -29.75
C VAL A 381 -1.53 19.21 -28.48
N VAL A 382 -0.90 18.05 -28.33
CA VAL A 382 -1.02 17.24 -27.10
C VAL A 382 -0.28 17.93 -25.97
N ILE A 383 -1.03 18.41 -24.99
CA ILE A 383 -0.46 18.97 -23.77
C ILE A 383 -0.19 17.84 -22.79
N LYS A 384 1.09 17.68 -22.44
CA LYS A 384 1.53 16.69 -21.45
C LYS A 384 1.28 17.21 -20.03
N PRO A 385 0.71 16.40 -19.13
CA PRO A 385 0.48 16.79 -17.75
C PRO A 385 1.81 16.75 -16.97
N ILE A 386 2.59 17.80 -17.06
CA ILE A 386 3.81 17.99 -16.29
C ILE A 386 3.45 18.85 -15.07
N ARG A 387 3.70 18.35 -13.87
CA ARG A 387 3.66 19.11 -12.64
C ARG A 387 5.07 19.17 -12.07
N LEU A 388 5.57 20.38 -11.84
CA LEU A 388 6.92 20.56 -11.32
C LEU A 388 7.05 20.04 -9.89
N SER A 389 5.99 20.13 -9.09
CA SER A 389 5.96 19.60 -7.73
C SER A 389 6.18 18.08 -7.63
N ASP A 390 5.80 17.29 -8.65
CA ASP A 390 6.09 15.86 -8.67
C ASP A 390 7.61 15.61 -8.75
N SER A 391 8.29 16.30 -9.69
CA SER A 391 9.73 16.23 -9.85
C SER A 391 10.48 16.83 -8.67
N ALA A 392 10.01 17.97 -8.16
CA ALA A 392 10.59 18.64 -6.99
C ALA A 392 10.49 17.78 -5.73
N THR A 393 9.34 17.14 -5.47
CA THR A 393 9.17 16.28 -4.30
C THR A 393 10.09 15.05 -4.35
N LEU A 394 10.23 14.42 -5.52
CA LEU A 394 11.14 13.29 -5.67
C LEU A 394 12.60 13.70 -5.47
N LEU A 395 12.99 14.86 -6.03
CA LEU A 395 14.33 15.43 -5.84
C LEU A 395 14.59 15.79 -4.37
N TYR A 396 13.64 16.47 -3.72
CA TYR A 396 13.71 16.83 -2.30
C TYR A 396 13.96 15.60 -1.42
N ALA A 397 13.14 14.56 -1.57
CA ALA A 397 13.25 13.35 -0.78
C ALA A 397 14.58 12.62 -1.00
N LEU A 398 15.02 12.50 -2.25
CA LEU A 398 16.30 11.89 -2.59
C LEU A 398 17.48 12.71 -2.04
N ALA A 399 17.48 14.02 -2.24
CA ALA A 399 18.54 14.90 -1.74
C ALA A 399 18.63 14.86 -0.21
N ARG A 400 17.49 14.90 0.48
CA ARG A 400 17.43 14.76 1.94
C ARG A 400 17.96 13.41 2.40
N SER A 401 17.61 12.31 1.75
CA SER A 401 18.13 10.97 2.04
C SER A 401 19.65 10.90 1.87
N ILE A 402 20.19 11.51 0.83
CA ILE A 402 21.63 11.56 0.59
C ILE A 402 22.35 12.36 1.69
N LEU A 403 21.83 13.53 2.03
CA LEU A 403 22.43 14.38 3.09
C LEU A 403 22.42 13.67 4.43
N LEU A 404 21.32 13.06 4.84
CA LEU A 404 21.23 12.23 6.05
C LEU A 404 22.23 11.07 6.04
N SER A 405 22.42 10.41 4.90
CA SER A 405 23.40 9.33 4.77
C SER A 405 24.84 9.83 4.93
N ILE A 406 25.15 11.02 4.41
CA ILE A 406 26.48 11.65 4.55
C ILE A 406 26.72 12.04 6.01
N GLU A 407 25.75 12.65 6.67
CA GLU A 407 25.81 13.05 8.07
C GLU A 407 26.09 11.86 8.98
N ASN A 408 25.38 10.74 8.77
CA ASN A 408 25.52 9.53 9.59
C ASN A 408 26.83 8.77 9.34
N ASN A 409 27.33 8.70 8.12
CA ASN A 409 28.46 7.84 7.73
C ASN A 409 29.75 8.62 7.40
N LYS A 410 29.73 9.95 7.46
CA LYS A 410 30.86 10.85 7.08
C LYS A 410 31.38 10.65 5.64
N GLN A 411 30.80 9.75 4.86
CA GLN A 411 31.10 9.50 3.45
C GLN A 411 29.80 9.15 2.71
N THR A 412 29.68 9.54 1.44
CA THR A 412 28.54 9.17 0.62
C THR A 412 28.64 7.73 0.17
N PRO A 413 27.73 6.82 0.56
CA PRO A 413 27.73 5.46 0.05
C PRO A 413 27.64 5.45 -1.49
N GLN A 414 28.38 4.53 -2.14
CA GLN A 414 28.45 4.49 -3.62
C GLN A 414 27.07 4.37 -4.29
N GLY A 415 26.14 3.67 -3.66
CA GLY A 415 24.77 3.54 -4.17
C GLY A 415 24.04 4.88 -4.26
N TRP A 416 24.16 5.74 -3.25
CA TRP A 416 23.58 7.08 -3.21
C TRP A 416 24.19 8.01 -4.27
N LYS A 417 25.51 7.96 -4.47
CA LYS A 417 26.18 8.71 -5.54
C LYS A 417 25.66 8.34 -6.92
N LYS A 418 25.43 7.04 -7.18
CA LYS A 418 24.85 6.56 -8.45
C LYS A 418 23.41 7.06 -8.64
N ARG A 419 22.59 7.04 -7.57
CA ARG A 419 21.21 7.57 -7.59
C ARG A 419 21.21 9.06 -7.84
N TRP A 420 22.10 9.80 -7.21
CA TRP A 420 22.26 11.21 -7.50
C TRP A 420 22.51 11.47 -8.99
N GLN A 421 23.45 10.77 -9.60
CA GLN A 421 23.80 10.96 -11.02
C GLN A 421 22.64 10.61 -11.97
N LYS A 422 21.90 9.54 -11.68
CA LYS A 422 20.85 9.01 -12.56
C LYS A 422 19.48 9.66 -12.35
N ILE A 423 19.21 10.17 -11.16
CA ILE A 423 17.89 10.66 -10.75
C ILE A 423 17.99 12.10 -10.28
N GLY A 424 18.75 12.36 -9.21
CA GLY A 424 18.80 13.68 -8.58
C GLY A 424 19.26 14.79 -9.51
N ARG A 425 20.39 14.58 -10.19
CA ARG A 425 20.92 15.57 -11.13
C ARG A 425 19.99 15.80 -12.34
N VAL A 426 19.39 14.74 -12.87
CA VAL A 426 18.43 14.83 -13.98
C VAL A 426 17.22 15.69 -13.61
N LEU A 427 16.65 15.44 -12.40
CA LEU A 427 15.53 16.22 -11.91
C LEU A 427 15.91 17.66 -11.60
N ALA A 428 17.07 17.90 -11.00
CA ALA A 428 17.54 19.25 -10.68
C ALA A 428 17.81 20.06 -11.97
N ASP A 429 18.42 19.45 -12.97
CA ASP A 429 18.63 20.08 -14.26
C ASP A 429 17.30 20.40 -14.96
N PHE A 430 16.34 19.45 -14.93
CA PHE A 430 15.00 19.68 -15.47
C PHE A 430 14.30 20.87 -14.78
N LEU A 431 14.35 20.99 -13.47
CA LEU A 431 13.75 22.11 -12.74
C LEU A 431 14.40 23.44 -13.11
N CYS A 432 15.73 23.48 -13.23
CA CYS A 432 16.45 24.69 -13.69
C CYS A 432 16.07 25.10 -15.11
N ASP A 433 15.90 24.13 -16.02
CA ASP A 433 15.58 24.40 -17.42
C ASP A 433 14.10 24.83 -17.62
N ASN A 434 13.26 24.64 -16.58
CA ASN A 434 11.85 25.06 -16.55
C ASN A 434 11.60 26.39 -15.83
N ILE A 435 12.60 27.22 -15.67
CA ILE A 435 12.43 28.59 -15.21
C ILE A 435 12.11 29.50 -16.41
N ASP A 436 11.13 30.38 -16.21
CA ASP A 436 10.79 31.40 -17.20
C ASP A 436 11.82 32.55 -17.12
N PRO A 437 12.50 32.88 -18.24
CA PRO A 437 13.54 33.90 -18.24
C PRO A 437 13.04 35.31 -17.85
N ALA A 438 11.75 35.60 -18.09
CA ALA A 438 11.17 36.91 -17.84
C ALA A 438 10.75 37.09 -16.38
N SER A 439 10.03 36.12 -15.80
CA SER A 439 9.55 36.20 -14.43
C SER A 439 10.55 35.65 -13.42
N LYS A 440 11.56 34.90 -13.87
CA LYS A 440 12.50 34.21 -12.98
C LYS A 440 11.87 33.17 -12.06
N LEU A 441 10.60 32.84 -12.29
CA LEU A 441 9.84 31.81 -11.57
C LEU A 441 9.66 30.58 -12.48
N PRO A 442 9.29 29.41 -11.92
CA PRO A 442 8.92 28.24 -12.70
C PRO A 442 7.87 28.54 -13.78
N ARG A 443 8.04 27.95 -14.95
CA ARG A 443 7.09 28.09 -16.06
C ARG A 443 5.70 27.61 -15.66
N PRO A 444 4.62 28.18 -16.24
CA PRO A 444 3.27 27.71 -15.98
C PRO A 444 3.09 26.25 -16.29
N THR A 445 2.45 25.52 -15.39
CA THR A 445 2.07 24.12 -15.52
C THR A 445 0.60 23.93 -15.22
N TYR A 446 0.05 22.80 -15.66
CA TYR A 446 -1.34 22.46 -15.35
C TYR A 446 -1.43 21.88 -13.94
N GLN A 447 -2.27 22.48 -13.12
CA GLN A 447 -2.64 21.92 -11.82
C GLN A 447 -3.84 20.96 -11.98
N LEU A 448 -3.97 20.00 -11.06
CA LEU A 448 -5.07 19.01 -11.11
C LEU A 448 -6.47 19.63 -11.17
N TRP A 449 -6.60 20.88 -10.78
CA TRP A 449 -7.86 21.60 -10.56
C TRP A 449 -8.04 22.77 -11.52
N SER A 450 -7.09 23.05 -12.36
CA SER A 450 -7.11 24.22 -13.24
C SER A 450 -7.22 23.81 -14.70
N ASP A 451 -8.16 24.42 -15.40
CA ASP A 451 -8.36 24.23 -16.83
C ASP A 451 -7.31 24.97 -17.68
N GLN A 452 -6.47 25.80 -17.03
CA GLN A 452 -5.42 26.58 -17.70
C GLN A 452 -4.10 26.49 -16.94
N PRO A 453 -2.95 26.56 -17.67
CA PRO A 453 -1.64 26.55 -17.03
C PRO A 453 -1.43 27.81 -16.19
N SER A 454 -0.81 27.62 -15.03
CA SER A 454 -0.43 28.73 -14.14
C SER A 454 0.90 28.42 -13.45
N THR A 455 1.62 29.45 -13.04
CA THR A 455 2.74 29.33 -12.11
C THR A 455 2.17 29.19 -10.70
N SER A 456 2.14 27.99 -10.17
CA SER A 456 1.59 27.68 -8.84
C SER A 456 2.61 28.05 -7.76
N SER A 457 2.16 28.68 -6.67
CA SER A 457 3.02 28.98 -5.51
C SER A 457 3.62 27.69 -4.91
N SER A 458 2.85 26.60 -4.87
CA SER A 458 3.36 25.32 -4.37
C SER A 458 4.48 24.76 -5.25
N ASP A 459 4.38 24.88 -6.59
CA ASP A 459 5.45 24.45 -7.51
C ASP A 459 6.71 25.32 -7.35
N VAL A 460 6.53 26.64 -7.14
CA VAL A 460 7.67 27.56 -6.93
C VAL A 460 8.41 27.22 -5.65
N ILE A 461 7.70 27.09 -4.53
CA ILE A 461 8.32 26.83 -3.21
C ILE A 461 8.95 25.43 -3.20
N ALA A 462 8.27 24.42 -3.77
CA ALA A 462 8.81 23.06 -3.89
C ALA A 462 10.07 23.04 -4.74
N THR A 463 10.10 23.77 -5.87
CA THR A 463 11.29 23.86 -6.75
C THR A 463 12.46 24.51 -6.03
N TYR A 464 12.22 25.63 -5.34
CA TYR A 464 13.22 26.31 -4.54
C TYR A 464 13.85 25.36 -3.51
N GLU A 465 13.04 24.72 -2.66
CA GLU A 465 13.52 23.87 -1.59
C GLU A 465 14.24 22.62 -2.11
N ALA A 466 13.72 22.01 -3.19
CA ALA A 466 14.37 20.86 -3.82
C ALA A 466 15.75 21.23 -4.40
N LEU A 467 15.86 22.39 -5.09
CA LEU A 467 17.14 22.87 -5.64
C LEU A 467 18.10 23.29 -4.54
N ARG A 468 17.61 23.86 -3.43
CA ARG A 468 18.44 24.22 -2.26
C ARG A 468 19.14 22.98 -1.69
N LEU A 469 18.40 21.90 -1.44
CA LEU A 469 18.99 20.64 -1.01
C LEU A 469 19.89 20.01 -2.10
N ALA A 470 19.48 20.10 -3.37
CA ALA A 470 20.26 19.61 -4.49
C ALA A 470 21.63 20.31 -4.58
N SER A 471 21.68 21.64 -4.36
CA SER A 471 22.95 22.37 -4.35
C SER A 471 23.87 21.89 -3.22
N GLN A 472 23.31 21.61 -2.03
CA GLN A 472 24.10 21.06 -0.92
C GLN A 472 24.64 19.65 -1.23
N VAL A 473 23.85 18.79 -1.88
CA VAL A 473 24.31 17.47 -2.32
C VAL A 473 25.44 17.62 -3.36
N ALA A 474 25.27 18.49 -4.34
CA ALA A 474 26.27 18.76 -5.36
C ALA A 474 27.61 19.23 -4.75
N ASP A 475 27.55 20.14 -3.77
CA ASP A 475 28.75 20.58 -3.00
C ASP A 475 29.42 19.39 -2.28
N LYS A 476 28.65 18.57 -1.56
CA LYS A 476 29.18 17.41 -0.84
C LYS A 476 29.80 16.37 -1.79
N LEU A 477 29.28 16.27 -3.01
CA LEU A 477 29.81 15.40 -4.07
C LEU A 477 30.89 16.03 -4.92
N ARG A 478 31.25 17.30 -4.66
CA ARG A 478 32.24 18.12 -5.40
C ARG A 478 31.84 18.34 -6.87
N ASP A 479 30.55 18.42 -7.17
CA ASP A 479 30.00 18.79 -8.48
C ASP A 479 29.74 20.31 -8.48
N VAL A 480 30.83 21.08 -8.60
CA VAL A 480 30.82 22.54 -8.42
C VAL A 480 29.93 23.23 -9.46
N ASP A 481 29.98 22.76 -10.73
CA ASP A 481 29.22 23.37 -11.81
C ASP A 481 27.71 23.24 -11.58
N SER A 482 27.26 22.05 -11.18
CA SER A 482 25.86 21.82 -10.81
C SER A 482 25.46 22.65 -9.60
N ALA A 483 26.29 22.73 -8.57
CA ALA A 483 26.00 23.54 -7.38
C ALA A 483 25.82 25.01 -7.70
N ILE A 484 26.67 25.57 -8.58
CA ILE A 484 26.56 26.97 -9.04
C ILE A 484 25.28 27.16 -9.86
N LYS A 485 24.98 26.27 -10.83
CA LYS A 485 23.76 26.33 -11.65
C LYS A 485 22.50 26.39 -10.76
N TYR A 486 22.43 25.54 -9.76
CA TYR A 486 21.27 25.47 -8.86
C TYR A 486 21.14 26.72 -7.99
N ARG A 487 22.23 27.26 -7.46
CA ARG A 487 22.22 28.50 -6.67
C ARG A 487 21.73 29.71 -7.45
N VAL A 488 22.12 29.85 -8.71
CA VAL A 488 21.62 30.94 -9.58
C VAL A 488 20.09 30.91 -9.66
N VAL A 489 19.51 29.71 -9.83
CA VAL A 489 18.04 29.56 -9.88
C VAL A 489 17.39 29.84 -8.51
N ILE A 490 18.01 29.38 -7.43
CA ILE A 490 17.56 29.65 -6.06
C ILE A 490 17.51 31.16 -5.80
N ASP A 491 18.58 31.90 -6.18
CA ASP A 491 18.67 33.35 -6.01
C ASP A 491 17.63 34.06 -6.90
N ASP A 492 17.43 33.63 -8.14
CA ASP A 492 16.41 34.15 -9.07
C ASP A 492 15.00 34.00 -8.47
N ILE A 493 14.66 32.82 -7.95
CA ILE A 493 13.36 32.57 -7.30
C ILE A 493 13.20 33.43 -6.04
N SER A 494 14.21 33.45 -5.17
CA SER A 494 14.17 34.20 -3.90
C SER A 494 13.95 35.68 -4.13
N ALA A 495 14.53 36.26 -5.18
CA ALA A 495 14.37 37.67 -5.51
C ALA A 495 12.96 38.04 -6.05
N ASN A 496 12.11 37.05 -6.39
CA ASN A 496 10.80 37.26 -7.01
C ASN A 496 9.63 36.67 -6.18
N THR A 497 9.84 36.39 -4.91
CA THR A 497 8.83 35.77 -4.02
C THR A 497 7.66 36.68 -3.69
N ASP A 498 7.82 37.99 -3.76
CA ASP A 498 6.74 38.94 -3.46
C ASP A 498 5.51 38.76 -4.36
N GLU A 499 5.69 38.22 -5.57
CA GLU A 499 4.59 37.92 -6.48
C GLU A 499 3.71 36.75 -6.01
N LEU A 500 4.19 35.92 -5.10
CA LEU A 500 3.46 34.76 -4.60
C LEU A 500 2.53 35.09 -3.44
N TRP A 501 2.72 36.25 -2.80
CA TRP A 501 2.05 36.62 -1.56
C TRP A 501 0.90 37.62 -1.79
N ASN A 502 -0.29 37.23 -1.39
CA ASN A 502 -1.46 38.09 -1.42
C ASN A 502 -1.61 38.83 -0.07
N LYS A 503 -1.17 40.08 -0.04
CA LYS A 503 -1.27 40.93 1.16
C LYS A 503 -2.71 41.19 1.64
N ARG A 504 -3.71 41.06 0.75
CA ARG A 504 -5.10 41.25 1.06
C ARG A 504 -5.69 40.09 1.86
N THR A 505 -5.34 38.88 1.48
CA THR A 505 -5.82 37.64 2.13
C THR A 505 -4.89 37.15 3.23
N GLY A 506 -3.64 37.63 3.29
CA GLY A 506 -2.62 37.07 4.18
C GLY A 506 -2.27 35.62 3.83
N TYR A 507 -2.28 35.28 2.53
CA TYR A 507 -1.99 33.93 2.07
C TYR A 507 -1.30 33.91 0.69
N PHE A 508 -0.85 32.75 0.25
CA PHE A 508 -0.24 32.56 -1.06
C PHE A 508 -1.31 32.53 -2.16
N TYR A 509 -1.03 33.11 -3.31
CA TYR A 509 -1.83 32.89 -4.51
C TYR A 509 -1.74 31.41 -4.91
N ALA A 510 -2.85 30.78 -5.28
CA ALA A 510 -2.83 29.40 -5.77
C ALA A 510 -2.07 29.30 -7.10
N GLY A 511 -2.18 30.35 -7.94
CA GLY A 511 -1.48 30.41 -9.21
C GLY A 511 -1.41 31.81 -9.80
N ILE A 512 -0.41 32.02 -10.65
CA ILE A 512 -0.19 33.26 -11.39
C ILE A 512 -0.27 32.91 -12.88
N LYS A 513 -1.18 33.59 -13.61
CA LYS A 513 -1.36 33.43 -15.05
C LYS A 513 -0.85 34.68 -15.76
N ARG A 514 0.04 34.50 -16.75
CA ARG A 514 0.58 35.58 -17.57
C ARG A 514 0.15 35.38 -19.01
N SER A 515 -0.49 36.39 -19.60
CA SER A 515 -0.92 36.41 -21.00
C SER A 515 -0.52 37.74 -21.62
N GLY A 516 0.55 37.74 -22.40
CA GLY A 516 1.15 38.98 -22.92
C GLY A 516 1.61 39.92 -21.78
N SER A 517 1.05 41.15 -21.72
CA SER A 517 1.31 42.11 -20.65
C SER A 517 0.35 41.98 -19.44
N SER A 518 -0.62 41.10 -19.52
CA SER A 518 -1.62 40.89 -18.45
C SER A 518 -1.16 39.83 -17.47
N VAL A 519 -1.28 40.11 -16.18
CA VAL A 519 -1.06 39.17 -15.08
C VAL A 519 -2.36 39.04 -14.29
N THR A 520 -2.80 37.80 -14.08
CA THR A 520 -3.98 37.52 -13.25
C THR A 520 -3.58 36.51 -12.16
N TYR A 521 -4.14 36.70 -10.99
CA TYR A 521 -3.84 35.92 -9.80
C TYR A 521 -5.03 35.07 -9.42
N ASP A 522 -4.76 33.80 -9.14
CA ASP A 522 -5.73 32.87 -8.57
C ASP A 522 -5.65 32.98 -7.04
N GLU A 523 -6.71 33.55 -6.44
CA GLU A 523 -6.79 33.80 -5.00
C GLU A 523 -7.35 32.62 -4.21
N SER A 524 -7.60 31.47 -4.85
CA SER A 524 -7.99 30.25 -4.18
C SER A 524 -6.96 29.86 -3.12
N ILE A 525 -7.41 29.29 -2.02
CA ILE A 525 -6.54 28.89 -0.92
C ILE A 525 -6.27 27.38 -0.98
N THR A 526 -5.00 27.01 -1.05
CA THR A 526 -4.57 25.62 -1.08
C THR A 526 -3.55 25.35 0.02
N SER A 527 -3.71 24.25 0.77
CA SER A 527 -2.79 23.89 1.85
C SER A 527 -1.38 23.49 1.36
N ASP A 528 -1.22 23.15 0.08
CA ASP A 528 0.05 22.69 -0.49
C ASP A 528 1.14 23.77 -0.43
N SER A 529 0.77 25.03 -0.73
CA SER A 529 1.72 26.16 -0.66
C SER A 529 2.19 26.40 0.78
N PHE A 530 1.28 26.31 1.75
CA PHE A 530 1.62 26.43 3.15
C PHE A 530 2.53 25.29 3.62
N LEU A 531 2.26 24.04 3.22
CA LEU A 531 3.10 22.91 3.54
C LEU A 531 4.56 23.15 3.11
N TRP A 532 4.76 23.54 1.85
CA TRP A 532 6.09 23.80 1.33
C TRP A 532 6.75 25.01 2.00
N ALA A 533 5.99 26.09 2.26
CA ALA A 533 6.50 27.26 2.96
C ALA A 533 6.96 26.93 4.39
N THR A 534 6.30 26.00 5.07
CA THR A 534 6.65 25.58 6.43
C THR A 534 8.00 24.87 6.51
N ILE A 535 8.38 24.11 5.48
CA ILE A 535 9.65 23.36 5.46
C ILE A 535 10.76 24.08 4.68
N SER A 536 10.42 25.21 4.03
CA SER A 536 11.35 26.02 3.25
C SER A 536 11.78 27.26 4.04
N ASP A 537 12.97 27.78 3.75
CA ASP A 537 13.47 29.05 4.27
C ASP A 537 13.19 30.23 3.32
N LEU A 538 12.36 30.01 2.28
CA LEU A 538 12.01 31.03 1.27
C LEU A 538 11.21 32.19 1.86
N PHE A 539 10.40 31.93 2.88
CA PHE A 539 9.60 32.93 3.59
C PHE A 539 10.01 32.99 5.05
N ASP A 540 9.92 34.18 5.63
CA ASP A 540 10.16 34.39 7.05
C ASP A 540 9.05 33.75 7.93
N SER A 541 9.36 33.60 9.21
CA SER A 541 8.44 32.97 10.17
C SER A 541 7.15 33.78 10.34
N GLU A 542 7.19 35.11 10.18
CA GLU A 542 6.02 35.98 10.31
C GLU A 542 5.05 35.72 9.16
N THR A 543 5.54 35.68 7.92
CA THR A 543 4.73 35.36 6.74
C THR A 543 4.07 33.99 6.85
N VAL A 544 4.81 32.97 7.30
CA VAL A 544 4.27 31.60 7.49
C VAL A 544 3.20 31.59 8.60
N GLU A 545 3.40 32.34 9.68
CA GLU A 545 2.42 32.44 10.77
C GLU A 545 1.13 33.15 10.34
N VAL A 546 1.22 34.23 9.54
CA VAL A 546 0.05 34.91 8.97
C VAL A 546 -0.72 33.96 8.05
N ALA A 547 -0.02 33.18 7.21
CA ALA A 547 -0.66 32.17 6.36
C ALA A 547 -1.40 31.10 7.18
N HIS A 548 -0.80 30.66 8.27
CA HIS A 548 -1.45 29.73 9.19
C HIS A 548 -2.70 30.31 9.82
N GLN A 549 -2.62 31.54 10.33
CA GLN A 549 -3.77 32.22 10.94
C GLN A 549 -4.92 32.37 9.93
N THR A 550 -4.61 32.67 8.67
CA THR A 550 -5.60 32.73 7.59
C THR A 550 -6.32 31.39 7.40
N LEU A 551 -5.59 30.26 7.42
CA LEU A 551 -6.19 28.92 7.35
C LEU A 551 -7.09 28.64 8.57
N VAL A 552 -6.68 29.07 9.76
CA VAL A 552 -7.47 28.90 10.99
C VAL A 552 -8.76 29.74 10.92
N ASP A 553 -8.66 31.00 10.52
CA ASP A 553 -9.79 31.91 10.44
C ASP A 553 -10.84 31.47 9.41
N LEU A 554 -10.40 30.85 8.34
CA LEU A 554 -11.30 30.27 7.34
C LEU A 554 -11.86 28.90 7.75
N HIS A 555 -11.60 28.47 8.99
CA HIS A 555 -11.97 27.14 9.48
C HIS A 555 -11.42 25.98 8.62
N LEU A 556 -10.40 26.25 7.80
CA LEU A 556 -9.70 25.26 6.99
C LEU A 556 -8.65 24.49 7.80
N ALA A 557 -8.33 24.98 9.02
CA ALA A 557 -7.51 24.34 10.01
C ALA A 557 -8.32 24.13 11.30
N ASN A 558 -9.22 23.16 11.32
CA ASN A 558 -10.02 22.86 12.50
C ASN A 558 -9.45 21.61 13.19
N ASN A 559 -9.16 21.70 14.49
CA ASN A 559 -8.58 20.62 15.29
C ASN A 559 -7.27 20.01 14.67
N GLY A 560 -6.43 20.85 14.06
CA GLY A 560 -5.21 20.39 13.38
C GLY A 560 -5.45 19.74 12.01
N THR A 561 -6.65 19.87 11.45
CA THR A 561 -6.98 19.30 10.13
C THR A 561 -7.05 20.42 9.10
N TYR A 562 -6.17 20.39 8.10
CA TYR A 562 -6.14 21.36 7.02
C TYR A 562 -6.94 20.84 5.83
N ILE A 563 -7.87 21.64 5.33
CA ILE A 563 -8.76 21.31 4.23
C ILE A 563 -8.29 22.10 2.99
N ARG A 564 -8.40 21.50 1.83
CA ARG A 564 -8.22 22.22 0.58
C ARG A 564 -9.52 22.94 0.24
N TYR A 565 -9.46 24.27 0.12
CA TYR A 565 -10.56 25.08 -0.35
C TYR A 565 -10.28 25.56 -1.77
N ILE A 566 -11.22 25.34 -2.67
CA ILE A 566 -11.16 25.80 -4.04
C ILE A 566 -12.50 26.42 -4.36
N ASP A 567 -12.59 27.75 -4.21
CA ASP A 567 -13.74 28.52 -4.62
C ASP A 567 -15.09 28.04 -4.02
N ASP A 568 -16.20 28.78 -4.19
CA ASP A 568 -17.53 28.47 -3.66
C ASP A 568 -18.14 27.11 -4.10
N ASN A 569 -17.45 26.39 -4.97
CA ASN A 569 -17.78 25.04 -5.36
C ASN A 569 -16.84 24.05 -4.66
N GLU A 570 -17.28 23.41 -3.58
CA GLU A 570 -16.61 22.28 -2.96
C GLU A 570 -16.28 21.20 -4.01
N ARG A 571 -15.06 21.20 -4.51
CA ARG A 571 -14.51 20.05 -5.26
C ARG A 571 -13.68 19.24 -4.31
N ASP A 572 -14.15 18.04 -3.97
CA ASP A 572 -13.43 17.01 -3.21
C ASP A 572 -12.10 16.66 -3.91
N GLY A 573 -11.06 17.44 -3.66
CA GLY A 573 -9.75 17.24 -4.28
C GLY A 573 -8.85 16.26 -3.58
N TYR A 574 -9.05 16.04 -2.28
CA TYR A 574 -8.29 15.07 -1.47
C TYR A 574 -9.23 14.15 -0.73
N SER A 575 -8.81 12.89 -0.55
CA SER A 575 -9.48 12.02 0.40
C SER A 575 -9.25 12.54 1.84
N LEU A 576 -10.15 12.21 2.76
CA LEU A 576 -9.99 12.58 4.17
C LEU A 576 -8.64 12.14 4.73
N GLU A 577 -8.13 10.99 4.29
CA GLU A 577 -6.85 10.43 4.68
C GLU A 577 -5.66 11.26 4.19
N GLN A 578 -5.73 11.81 2.99
CA GLN A 578 -4.70 12.71 2.46
C GLN A 578 -4.68 14.02 3.24
N ILE A 579 -5.85 14.55 3.57
CA ILE A 579 -6.01 15.75 4.40
C ILE A 579 -5.43 15.49 5.80
N MET A 580 -5.77 14.36 6.43
CA MET A 580 -5.24 13.99 7.75
C MET A 580 -3.72 13.81 7.72
N ALA A 581 -3.18 13.18 6.68
CA ALA A 581 -1.75 12.97 6.53
C ALA A 581 -0.99 14.30 6.36
N LEU A 582 -1.51 15.20 5.54
CA LEU A 582 -0.94 16.53 5.36
C LEU A 582 -1.03 17.36 6.65
N SER A 583 -2.16 17.29 7.35
CA SER A 583 -2.37 18.00 8.61
C SER A 583 -1.40 17.55 9.71
N LEU A 584 -1.18 16.23 9.82
CA LEU A 584 -0.18 15.66 10.74
C LEU A 584 1.23 16.16 10.44
N LEU A 585 1.60 16.15 9.16
CA LEU A 585 2.92 16.59 8.74
C LEU A 585 3.12 18.08 9.03
N ILE A 586 2.15 18.93 8.68
CA ILE A 586 2.20 20.37 8.91
C ILE A 586 2.26 20.68 10.40
N GLY A 587 1.35 20.11 11.21
CA GLY A 587 1.33 20.34 12.65
C GLY A 587 2.63 19.91 13.32
N HIS A 588 3.21 18.76 12.91
CA HIS A 588 4.49 18.30 13.42
C HIS A 588 5.65 19.25 13.06
N LEU A 589 5.69 19.72 11.81
CA LEU A 589 6.74 20.64 11.34
C LEU A 589 6.67 22.01 12.05
N ARG A 590 5.49 22.42 12.50
CA ARG A 590 5.28 23.64 13.29
C ARG A 590 5.55 23.47 14.79
N GLY A 591 5.77 22.24 15.25
CA GLY A 591 5.94 21.95 16.67
C GLY A 591 4.62 22.00 17.47
N GLU A 592 3.47 21.89 16.79
CA GLU A 592 2.15 21.86 17.42
C GLU A 592 1.91 20.50 18.12
N ASP A 593 0.99 20.48 19.09
CA ASP A 593 0.54 19.22 19.70
C ASP A 593 -0.34 18.44 18.72
N THR A 594 0.27 17.52 18.00
CA THR A 594 -0.40 16.62 17.05
C THR A 594 -0.91 15.34 17.69
N GLY A 595 -0.82 15.21 19.02
CA GLY A 595 -1.17 13.96 19.74
C GLY A 595 -2.58 13.47 19.44
N GLY A 596 -3.57 14.35 19.46
CA GLY A 596 -4.96 14.01 19.13
C GLY A 596 -5.13 13.53 17.69
N LEU A 597 -4.44 14.16 16.73
CA LEU A 597 -4.51 13.80 15.32
C LEU A 597 -3.74 12.50 15.02
N VAL A 598 -2.58 12.30 15.68
CA VAL A 598 -1.85 11.03 15.65
C VAL A 598 -2.74 9.89 16.17
N ALA A 599 -3.40 10.07 17.31
CA ALA A 599 -4.34 9.09 17.86
C ALA A 599 -5.52 8.80 16.92
N ALA A 600 -6.06 9.81 16.24
CA ALA A 600 -7.10 9.64 15.23
C ALA A 600 -6.61 8.85 14.02
N CYS A 601 -5.42 9.16 13.48
CA CYS A 601 -4.80 8.38 12.40
C CYS A 601 -4.51 6.95 12.81
N GLN A 602 -3.97 6.72 14.00
CA GLN A 602 -3.73 5.41 14.56
C GLN A 602 -5.02 4.60 14.67
N LYS A 603 -6.08 5.21 15.20
CA LYS A 603 -7.40 4.60 15.26
C LYS A 603 -7.93 4.20 13.89
N VAL A 604 -7.72 5.02 12.86
CA VAL A 604 -8.10 4.72 11.48
C VAL A 604 -7.24 3.60 10.89
N LEU A 605 -5.93 3.61 11.15
CA LEU A 605 -5.00 2.58 10.68
C LEU A 605 -5.22 1.21 11.33
N THR A 606 -5.58 1.19 12.61
CA THR A 606 -5.74 -0.05 13.40
C THR A 606 -7.18 -0.56 13.46
N SER A 607 -8.18 0.30 13.25
CA SER A 607 -9.58 -0.09 13.32
C SER A 607 -10.05 -0.80 12.05
N GLY A 608 -9.82 -2.08 11.94
CA GLY A 608 -10.58 -2.92 11.01
C GLY A 608 -12.08 -2.97 11.25
N GLY A 609 -12.59 -2.23 12.24
CA GLY A 609 -13.96 -2.28 12.75
C GLY A 609 -14.88 -1.10 12.42
N TYR A 610 -14.45 -0.09 11.71
CA TYR A 610 -15.33 1.06 11.44
C TYR A 610 -16.28 0.80 10.28
N ARG A 611 -17.43 0.20 10.61
CA ARG A 611 -18.52 -0.14 9.66
C ARG A 611 -19.27 1.05 9.05
N LYS A 612 -18.95 2.31 9.33
CA LYS A 612 -19.83 3.45 9.01
C LYS A 612 -19.28 4.54 8.08
N SER A 613 -18.02 4.52 7.67
CA SER A 613 -17.57 5.53 6.72
C SER A 613 -16.79 4.94 5.54
N LYS A 614 -17.13 5.41 4.34
CA LYS A 614 -16.34 5.18 3.11
C LYS A 614 -14.85 5.53 3.31
N CYS A 615 -14.58 6.47 4.21
CA CYS A 615 -13.26 7.00 4.54
C CYS A 615 -12.38 6.03 5.31
N ALA A 616 -12.91 5.30 6.29
CA ALA A 616 -12.17 4.27 7.03
C ALA A 616 -11.74 3.09 6.12
N LEU A 617 -12.53 2.85 5.07
CA LEU A 617 -12.24 1.84 4.04
C LEU A 617 -11.01 2.21 3.20
N MET A 618 -10.86 3.50 2.88
CA MET A 618 -9.75 4.02 2.09
C MET A 618 -8.46 4.16 2.92
N ALA A 619 -8.57 4.48 4.21
CA ALA A 619 -7.43 4.71 5.08
C ALA A 619 -6.57 3.45 5.30
N ASN A 620 -7.21 2.30 5.53
CA ASN A 620 -6.49 1.02 5.67
C ASN A 620 -5.75 0.60 4.39
N ASN A 621 -6.09 1.21 3.25
CA ASN A 621 -5.49 0.94 1.96
C ASN A 621 -4.54 2.04 1.50
N ASN A 622 -4.47 3.15 2.24
CA ASN A 622 -3.72 4.33 1.82
C ASN A 622 -2.33 4.36 2.47
N ILE A 623 -1.32 4.06 1.66
CA ILE A 623 0.07 4.09 2.11
C ILE A 623 0.51 5.51 2.52
N LEU A 624 -0.07 6.56 1.95
CA LEU A 624 0.30 7.94 2.29
C LEU A 624 0.01 8.23 3.77
N LEU A 625 -1.14 7.81 4.29
CA LEU A 625 -1.47 7.98 5.70
C LEU A 625 -0.48 7.25 6.60
N ARG A 626 -0.14 5.99 6.26
CA ARG A 626 0.85 5.19 7.00
C ARG A 626 2.22 5.85 6.99
N VAL A 627 2.65 6.28 5.82
CA VAL A 627 3.94 6.94 5.62
C VAL A 627 4.01 8.26 6.39
N THR A 628 2.96 9.08 6.35
CA THR A 628 2.92 10.34 7.09
C THR A 628 2.95 10.11 8.60
N TYR A 629 2.19 9.12 9.09
CA TYR A 629 2.25 8.69 10.49
C TYR A 629 3.69 8.30 10.90
N LEU A 630 4.36 7.51 10.04
CA LEU A 630 5.74 7.08 10.31
C LEU A 630 6.73 8.23 10.25
N LEU A 631 6.60 9.16 9.31
CA LEU A 631 7.43 10.38 9.23
C LEU A 631 7.31 11.22 10.48
N VAL A 632 6.09 11.45 10.95
CA VAL A 632 5.82 12.23 12.17
C VAL A 632 6.42 11.55 13.40
N ARG A 633 6.21 10.24 13.54
CA ARG A 633 6.71 9.47 14.71
C ARG A 633 8.22 9.25 14.73
N SER A 634 8.84 9.10 13.56
CA SER A 634 10.28 8.85 13.44
C SER A 634 11.16 10.11 13.45
N ALA A 635 10.58 11.29 13.49
CA ALA A 635 11.28 12.58 13.43
C ALA A 635 11.07 13.46 14.68
N PRO A 636 11.51 13.04 15.87
CA PRO A 636 11.34 13.84 17.10
C PRO A 636 12.10 15.17 17.11
N HIS A 637 12.94 15.46 16.12
CA HIS A 637 13.85 16.61 16.11
C HIS A 637 13.65 17.63 15.00
N TYR A 638 12.67 17.46 14.10
CA TYR A 638 12.46 18.41 12.99
C TYR A 638 12.17 19.84 13.45
N ALA A 639 11.42 19.97 14.53
CA ALA A 639 11.10 21.28 15.12
C ALA A 639 12.31 21.94 15.81
N LYS A 640 13.34 21.17 16.23
CA LYS A 640 14.54 21.71 16.90
C LYS A 640 15.59 22.21 15.92
N GLU A 641 15.67 21.70 14.70
CA GLU A 641 16.64 22.15 13.69
C GLU A 641 16.32 23.54 13.12
N ARG A 642 15.11 24.06 13.31
CA ARG A 642 14.72 25.43 12.94
C ARG A 642 14.83 26.45 14.08
N LEU A 643 15.07 25.99 15.32
CA LEU A 643 15.21 26.83 16.50
C LEU A 643 16.67 27.00 16.95
N VAL A 644 17.63 26.50 16.21
CA VAL A 644 19.07 26.74 16.26
C VAL A 644 19.52 27.18 14.88
#